data_8b5ad990695334fbff70c40612c37d76
#
_entry.id   8b5ad990695334fbff70c40612c37d76
#
_cell.length_a   1.000
_cell.length_b   1.000
_cell.length_c   1.000
_cell.angle_alpha   90.00
_cell.angle_beta   90.00
_cell.angle_gamma   90.00
#
_symmetry.space_group_name_H-M   'P 1'
#
loop_
_entity.id
_entity.type
_entity.pdbx_description
1 polymer ?
#
loop_
_entity_poly.entity_id
_entity_poly.type
_entity_poly.pdbx_seq_one_letter_code
_entity_poly.pdbx_strand_id
1 'polypeptide(L)'
;MRTKSYLCLFLAMILCLSSFTAFAAEGTTEEIVVSTEEIVDNPAEEIVAMPEDDDDGSIDYSDMSNWAYWNEGKDKAADLFFVCPTVDMGKDGNYYADITNEKYRESFVGATNMELGIYNEVATVYAPYYRQATFPVYSLSEEEREIYLDIAYQDVKNAFIYYADNADPSKPLILAGFSQGSDLLIRLMKDLFNQPKYQRRLVAAYCIGWKLTEAEVLEFPHLKPAVSETDTGVIVAFNSEDKDITSSLIIGENEKTYAINPLNWKTTSEPADKSLNKGACFTDYSGNVKQEIPNLTGAYIDEKRGALKVTGIVPEEYPGKLFENGIYHLYDYQFFFRNLQENVKTRLSAFNEKNKDRINVYYNDEIMGFDVEPVIEDGRTLVPFRAIFEVMGCAVYYTEEDGKQIVTAHRAKDNLLLTIGEDKMYFNGNEIPLDVPAKIKDDRTMVPLRAVSEAFECEVYWYEDTKTIYIYSTAEALAVRAEKISEAITDENGNVLIEVVAYYPVVDNSTNIPVIDTMNFDSKWEAEKFIEEAKGNEGAARLLQLEMKEGAFKPFVYELTFEQNYNIWGYLSFTNYKYVDHNSVHPTTTMESRTYYINGTVEMSLSEVIDEDALDVSLVKYVTNLFADKLKEMDPEGAETYTNEYVRENYGNSQFYLTKNSVVLYCNAGELAPYALGVVSVEIPYDPALFSVDMRYNYEDELVFEYEYDKGYEWQVVAYSEDKLELSEETIEYAPEEIPSELYPVGLKRITVRGIKKGNAGLVLAHVKKGEGVESATQIYISGIYIDEDNKMTLVIEDDGMFLLK
;
A
#
# COMPACT_ATOMS: atom_id res chain seq x y z
N MET A 1 2.39 -27.02 -34.24
CA MET A 1 3.83 -27.13 -34.57
C MET A 1 4.70 -26.30 -33.62
N ARG A 2 4.09 -25.52 -32.72
CA ARG A 2 4.81 -24.68 -31.72
C ARG A 2 5.13 -25.40 -30.40
N THR A 3 4.38 -26.41 -30.00
CA THR A 3 4.54 -27.18 -28.78
C THR A 3 5.71 -28.14 -28.70
N LYS A 4 6.36 -28.47 -29.82
CA LYS A 4 7.51 -29.39 -29.83
C LYS A 4 8.86 -28.71 -29.54
N SER A 5 8.96 -27.39 -29.67
CA SER A 5 10.21 -26.65 -29.41
C SER A 5 10.52 -26.52 -27.90
N TYR A 6 9.51 -26.48 -27.06
CA TYR A 6 9.70 -26.22 -25.61
C TYR A 6 10.18 -27.43 -24.82
N LEU A 7 9.87 -28.65 -25.26
CA LEU A 7 10.31 -29.87 -24.59
C LEU A 7 11.81 -30.13 -24.75
N CYS A 8 12.37 -29.69 -25.86
CA CYS A 8 13.85 -29.79 -26.10
C CYS A 8 14.63 -28.78 -25.23
N LEU A 9 14.02 -27.64 -24.86
CA LEU A 9 14.61 -26.65 -23.97
C LEU A 9 14.75 -27.17 -22.52
N PHE A 10 13.79 -27.98 -22.05
CA PHE A 10 13.73 -28.48 -20.69
C PHE A 10 14.91 -29.44 -20.33
N LEU A 11 15.33 -30.28 -21.29
CA LEU A 11 16.47 -31.21 -21.08
C LEU A 11 17.85 -30.51 -21.09
N ALA A 12 17.94 -29.35 -21.75
CA ALA A 12 19.20 -28.61 -21.85
C ALA A 12 19.61 -27.89 -20.56
N MET A 13 18.66 -27.53 -19.72
CA MET A 13 18.93 -26.76 -18.50
C MET A 13 19.48 -27.59 -17.34
N ILE A 14 19.06 -28.85 -17.22
CA ILE A 14 19.62 -29.80 -16.24
C ILE A 14 21.14 -30.08 -16.51
N LEU A 15 21.54 -30.00 -17.76
CA LEU A 15 22.95 -30.16 -18.16
C LEU A 15 23.78 -28.88 -17.92
N CYS A 16 23.15 -27.71 -17.79
CA CYS A 16 23.87 -26.45 -17.61
C CYS A 16 24.33 -26.20 -16.18
N LEU A 17 23.55 -26.63 -15.19
CA LEU A 17 23.95 -26.53 -13.79
C LEU A 17 25.10 -27.48 -13.41
N SER A 18 25.24 -28.58 -14.15
CA SER A 18 26.34 -29.56 -13.95
C SER A 18 27.58 -29.34 -14.81
N SER A 19 27.57 -28.48 -15.85
CA SER A 19 28.65 -28.38 -16.84
C SER A 19 29.54 -27.14 -16.74
N PHE A 20 29.34 -26.25 -15.74
CA PHE A 20 30.30 -25.18 -15.47
C PHE A 20 31.65 -25.67 -14.89
N THR A 21 31.74 -26.93 -14.54
CA THR A 21 33.01 -27.55 -14.09
C THR A 21 33.82 -28.25 -15.17
N ALA A 22 33.40 -28.25 -16.47
CA ALA A 22 33.98 -29.07 -17.51
C ALA A 22 34.38 -28.31 -18.78
N PHE A 23 35.06 -27.17 -18.65
CA PHE A 23 35.75 -26.56 -19.80
C PHE A 23 37.28 -26.49 -19.56
N ALA A 24 37.87 -27.61 -19.26
CA ALA A 24 39.31 -27.82 -19.41
C ALA A 24 39.64 -29.32 -19.47
N ALA A 25 39.37 -29.98 -20.59
CA ALA A 25 40.11 -31.16 -21.06
C ALA A 25 39.53 -31.62 -22.39
N GLU A 26 40.46 -31.97 -23.28
CA GLU A 26 40.29 -32.40 -24.67
C GLU A 26 39.33 -33.59 -24.86
N GLY A 27 38.50 -33.44 -25.90
CA GLY A 27 38.09 -34.44 -26.88
C GLY A 27 37.70 -35.85 -26.44
N THR A 28 36.41 -36.15 -26.64
CA THR A 28 35.94 -37.33 -27.40
C THR A 28 34.40 -37.28 -27.47
N THR A 29 33.89 -37.37 -28.70
CA THR A 29 32.46 -37.48 -29.00
C THR A 29 32.00 -38.91 -28.77
N GLU A 30 31.06 -39.15 -27.87
CA GLU A 30 30.17 -40.30 -27.88
C GLU A 30 28.72 -39.86 -28.06
N GLU A 31 28.11 -40.39 -29.13
CA GLU A 31 26.68 -40.23 -29.40
C GLU A 31 25.86 -41.03 -28.37
N ILE A 32 24.99 -40.34 -27.66
CA ILE A 32 23.97 -41.01 -26.85
C ILE A 32 22.68 -41.06 -27.67
N VAL A 33 22.29 -42.26 -28.07
CA VAL A 33 21.00 -42.56 -28.68
C VAL A 33 19.93 -42.62 -27.58
N VAL A 34 18.97 -41.74 -27.68
CA VAL A 34 17.79 -41.74 -26.79
C VAL A 34 16.62 -42.41 -27.52
N SER A 35 16.11 -43.50 -26.97
CA SER A 35 14.90 -44.19 -27.45
C SER A 35 13.64 -43.38 -27.10
N THR A 36 12.79 -43.18 -28.11
CA THR A 36 11.48 -42.60 -27.96
C THR A 36 10.48 -43.65 -27.48
N GLU A 37 9.99 -43.54 -26.25
CA GLU A 37 8.76 -44.19 -25.84
C GLU A 37 7.58 -43.21 -25.90
N GLU A 38 6.44 -43.76 -26.31
CA GLU A 38 5.20 -43.04 -26.58
C GLU A 38 4.65 -42.34 -25.34
N ILE A 39 4.30 -41.03 -25.47
CA ILE A 39 3.61 -40.27 -24.45
C ILE A 39 2.09 -40.47 -24.62
N VAL A 40 1.45 -41.03 -23.62
CA VAL A 40 0.00 -41.18 -23.51
C VAL A 40 -0.58 -39.81 -23.15
N ASP A 41 -1.60 -39.38 -23.90
CA ASP A 41 -2.41 -38.22 -23.58
C ASP A 41 -3.07 -38.38 -22.20
N ASN A 42 -2.77 -37.47 -21.28
CA ASN A 42 -3.41 -37.38 -19.99
C ASN A 42 -4.41 -36.21 -20.00
N PRO A 43 -5.61 -36.39 -19.50
CA PRO A 43 -6.62 -35.32 -19.45
C PRO A 43 -6.22 -34.24 -18.43
N ALA A 44 -6.75 -33.03 -18.63
CA ALA A 44 -6.52 -31.85 -17.85
C ALA A 44 -6.35 -32.15 -16.35
N GLU A 45 -5.14 -31.92 -15.84
CA GLU A 45 -4.87 -32.04 -14.41
C GLU A 45 -5.52 -30.87 -13.67
N GLU A 46 -6.23 -31.22 -12.62
CA GLU A 46 -6.77 -30.30 -11.63
C GLU A 46 -5.68 -29.34 -11.16
N ILE A 47 -6.03 -28.05 -11.10
CA ILE A 47 -5.27 -27.04 -10.38
C ILE A 47 -5.07 -27.59 -8.97
N VAL A 48 -3.83 -27.88 -8.59
CA VAL A 48 -3.51 -28.30 -7.23
C VAL A 48 -3.92 -27.15 -6.32
N ALA A 49 -5.01 -27.37 -5.58
CA ALA A 49 -5.45 -26.44 -4.55
C ALA A 49 -4.29 -26.17 -3.56
N MET A 50 -4.15 -24.94 -3.15
CA MET A 50 -3.26 -24.55 -2.06
C MET A 50 -3.52 -25.47 -0.85
N PRO A 51 -2.50 -25.79 -0.05
CA PRO A 51 -2.73 -26.54 1.19
C PRO A 51 -3.70 -25.77 2.09
N GLU A 52 -4.78 -26.44 2.48
CA GLU A 52 -5.76 -25.93 3.45
C GLU A 52 -5.23 -26.11 4.88
N ASP A 53 -4.12 -25.48 5.21
CA ASP A 53 -3.67 -25.34 6.60
C ASP A 53 -3.88 -23.88 7.01
N ASP A 54 -4.26 -23.62 8.26
CA ASP A 54 -4.49 -22.31 8.89
C ASP A 54 -3.24 -21.38 8.93
N ASP A 55 -2.20 -21.73 8.23
CA ASP A 55 -1.02 -20.95 7.92
C ASP A 55 -1.20 -20.47 6.47
N ASP A 56 -1.29 -19.17 6.24
CA ASP A 56 -1.36 -18.55 4.91
C ASP A 56 -0.12 -18.89 4.05
N GLY A 57 0.75 -19.76 4.57
CA GLY A 57 2.01 -20.17 3.97
C GLY A 57 3.02 -19.02 3.89
N SER A 58 2.81 -17.92 4.60
CA SER A 58 3.76 -16.82 4.65
C SER A 58 5.04 -17.26 5.34
N ILE A 59 6.18 -16.82 4.81
CA ILE A 59 7.49 -17.13 5.38
C ILE A 59 7.75 -16.18 6.55
N ASP A 60 8.06 -16.74 7.73
CA ASP A 60 8.50 -15.94 8.88
C ASP A 60 9.96 -15.50 8.70
N TYR A 61 10.18 -14.26 8.30
CA TYR A 61 11.52 -13.69 8.13
C TYR A 61 12.19 -13.26 9.44
N SER A 62 11.52 -13.38 10.58
CA SER A 62 12.18 -13.28 11.89
C SER A 62 13.05 -14.52 12.18
N ASP A 63 12.75 -15.65 11.57
CA ASP A 63 13.62 -16.83 11.57
C ASP A 63 14.77 -16.64 10.56
N MET A 64 15.98 -16.45 11.08
CA MET A 64 17.19 -16.25 10.29
C MET A 64 17.50 -17.42 9.36
N SER A 65 16.91 -18.61 9.57
CA SER A 65 17.07 -19.75 8.66
C SER A 65 16.37 -19.50 7.30
N ASN A 66 15.47 -18.53 7.21
CA ASN A 66 14.80 -18.11 5.98
C ASN A 66 15.59 -17.08 5.17
N TRP A 67 16.84 -16.83 5.56
CA TRP A 67 17.78 -15.99 4.84
C TRP A 67 18.97 -16.81 4.32
N ALA A 68 19.29 -16.63 3.06
CA ALA A 68 20.56 -17.12 2.49
C ALA A 68 21.73 -16.29 3.03
N TYR A 69 21.51 -14.98 3.15
CA TYR A 69 22.45 -14.04 3.74
C TYR A 69 21.69 -13.00 4.57
N TRP A 70 22.06 -12.85 5.83
CA TRP A 70 21.61 -11.78 6.73
C TRP A 70 22.81 -11.05 7.29
N ASN A 71 22.97 -9.78 6.96
CA ASN A 71 24.07 -8.94 7.44
C ASN A 71 25.46 -9.52 7.12
N GLU A 72 25.60 -10.16 5.93
CA GLU A 72 26.86 -10.75 5.53
C GLU A 72 27.84 -9.67 5.06
N GLY A 73 29.11 -9.78 5.50
CA GLY A 73 30.15 -8.78 5.20
C GLY A 73 29.96 -7.47 5.95
N LYS A 74 29.62 -7.52 7.23
CA LYS A 74 29.37 -6.40 8.17
C LYS A 74 30.27 -5.17 7.94
N ASP A 75 29.77 -4.01 8.34
CA ASP A 75 30.45 -2.71 8.36
C ASP A 75 30.83 -2.15 6.97
N LYS A 76 30.07 -2.51 5.95
CA LYS A 76 30.21 -1.88 4.64
C LYS A 76 29.46 -0.53 4.57
N ALA A 77 29.83 0.26 3.54
CA ALA A 77 29.32 1.62 3.36
C ALA A 77 27.87 1.69 2.89
N ALA A 78 27.30 0.60 2.41
CA ALA A 78 25.92 0.47 1.98
C ALA A 78 25.36 -0.90 2.36
N ASP A 79 24.05 -1.06 2.26
CA ASP A 79 23.38 -2.36 2.28
C ASP A 79 23.01 -2.77 0.86
N LEU A 80 23.02 -4.08 0.61
CA LEU A 80 22.53 -4.74 -0.60
C LEU A 80 21.36 -5.64 -0.23
N PHE A 81 20.17 -5.34 -0.72
CA PHE A 81 19.07 -6.30 -0.73
C PHE A 81 19.06 -7.01 -2.09
N PHE A 82 19.36 -8.30 -2.07
CA PHE A 82 19.54 -9.10 -3.30
C PHE A 82 18.43 -10.13 -3.47
N VAL A 83 17.78 -10.13 -4.65
CA VAL A 83 16.73 -11.09 -5.00
C VAL A 83 17.27 -12.05 -6.07
N CYS A 84 17.41 -13.32 -5.67
CA CYS A 84 18.00 -14.37 -6.48
C CYS A 84 17.16 -14.68 -7.74
N PRO A 85 17.76 -14.99 -8.88
CA PRO A 85 17.05 -15.47 -10.07
C PRO A 85 16.42 -16.85 -9.89
N THR A 86 15.56 -17.27 -10.83
CA THR A 86 14.97 -18.61 -10.84
C THR A 86 16.04 -19.69 -10.88
N VAL A 87 16.08 -20.54 -9.87
CA VAL A 87 16.96 -21.71 -9.80
C VAL A 87 16.20 -23.03 -9.76
N ASP A 88 14.90 -23.01 -9.47
CA ASP A 88 14.05 -24.19 -9.53
C ASP A 88 13.44 -24.36 -10.92
N MET A 89 13.67 -25.52 -11.48
CA MET A 89 13.24 -25.88 -12.83
C MET A 89 11.86 -26.52 -12.87
N GLY A 90 11.13 -26.56 -11.75
CA GLY A 90 9.77 -27.08 -11.67
C GLY A 90 9.70 -28.58 -12.00
N LYS A 91 10.60 -29.38 -11.45
CA LYS A 91 10.49 -30.84 -11.55
C LYS A 91 9.25 -31.29 -10.77
N ASP A 92 8.60 -32.33 -11.27
CA ASP A 92 7.47 -32.96 -10.63
C ASP A 92 6.15 -32.15 -10.65
N GLY A 93 6.03 -31.17 -11.57
CA GLY A 93 4.80 -30.38 -11.77
C GLY A 93 4.62 -29.21 -10.80
N ASN A 94 5.59 -28.92 -9.95
CA ASN A 94 5.51 -27.79 -9.04
C ASN A 94 5.73 -26.45 -9.76
N TYR A 95 4.87 -25.49 -9.47
CA TYR A 95 4.94 -24.14 -10.03
C TYR A 95 5.62 -23.12 -9.10
N TYR A 96 5.86 -23.47 -7.84
CA TYR A 96 6.66 -22.67 -6.90
C TYR A 96 7.68 -23.55 -6.16
N ALA A 97 8.79 -22.94 -5.75
CA ALA A 97 9.88 -23.63 -5.09
C ALA A 97 9.59 -23.93 -3.63
N ASP A 98 9.98 -25.11 -3.19
CA ASP A 98 9.96 -25.48 -1.78
C ASP A 98 11.22 -24.93 -1.09
N ILE A 99 11.08 -23.91 -0.26
CA ILE A 99 12.18 -23.27 0.46
C ILE A 99 12.81 -24.16 1.54
N THR A 100 12.17 -25.27 1.91
CA THR A 100 12.73 -26.24 2.88
C THR A 100 13.66 -27.25 2.19
N ASN A 101 13.62 -27.32 0.87
CA ASN A 101 14.41 -28.23 0.08
C ASN A 101 15.90 -27.83 0.09
N GLU A 102 16.76 -28.67 0.66
CA GLU A 102 18.20 -28.42 0.81
C GLU A 102 18.88 -28.16 -0.57
N LYS A 103 18.51 -28.93 -1.59
CA LYS A 103 19.06 -28.76 -2.94
C LYS A 103 18.66 -27.43 -3.59
N TYR A 104 17.43 -26.98 -3.35
CA TYR A 104 16.99 -25.65 -3.75
C TYR A 104 17.86 -24.58 -3.08
N ARG A 105 18.04 -24.67 -1.77
CA ARG A 105 18.87 -23.73 -0.99
C ARG A 105 20.32 -23.69 -1.46
N GLU A 106 20.92 -24.84 -1.75
CA GLU A 106 22.28 -24.92 -2.33
C GLU A 106 22.35 -24.21 -3.69
N SER A 107 21.37 -24.46 -4.56
CA SER A 107 21.30 -23.81 -5.88
C SER A 107 21.09 -22.30 -5.76
N PHE A 108 20.23 -21.89 -4.84
CA PHE A 108 19.93 -20.48 -4.54
C PHE A 108 21.19 -19.73 -4.08
N VAL A 109 21.90 -20.27 -3.08
CA VAL A 109 23.15 -19.70 -2.58
C VAL A 109 24.19 -19.65 -3.70
N GLY A 110 24.28 -20.72 -4.50
CA GLY A 110 25.20 -20.78 -5.64
C GLY A 110 24.94 -19.69 -6.67
N ALA A 111 23.70 -19.53 -7.10
CA ALA A 111 23.32 -18.49 -8.06
C ALA A 111 23.57 -17.09 -7.49
N THR A 112 23.19 -16.84 -6.24
CA THR A 112 23.46 -15.59 -5.55
C THR A 112 24.96 -15.27 -5.52
N ASN A 113 25.80 -16.21 -5.16
CA ASN A 113 27.25 -16.04 -5.09
C ASN A 113 27.89 -15.66 -6.42
N MET A 114 27.35 -16.17 -7.54
CA MET A 114 27.89 -15.84 -8.86
C MET A 114 27.89 -14.34 -9.17
N GLU A 115 27.01 -13.58 -8.52
CA GLU A 115 26.77 -12.17 -8.81
C GLU A 115 27.24 -11.24 -7.68
N LEU A 116 27.32 -11.72 -6.42
CA LEU A 116 27.70 -10.93 -5.26
C LEU A 116 29.04 -10.21 -5.40
N GLY A 117 29.97 -10.75 -6.17
CA GLY A 117 31.26 -10.12 -6.45
C GLY A 117 31.18 -8.72 -7.07
N ILE A 118 30.03 -8.35 -7.64
CA ILE A 118 29.77 -7.02 -8.16
C ILE A 118 29.57 -6.02 -7.02
N TYR A 119 28.98 -6.43 -5.90
CA TYR A 119 28.45 -5.55 -4.84
C TYR A 119 29.20 -5.66 -3.52
N ASN A 120 29.67 -6.86 -3.16
CA ASN A 120 30.13 -7.20 -1.82
C ASN A 120 31.39 -6.48 -1.34
N GLU A 121 32.07 -5.75 -2.21
CA GLU A 121 33.18 -4.89 -1.79
C GLU A 121 32.69 -3.66 -1.01
N VAL A 122 31.50 -3.13 -1.36
CA VAL A 122 30.97 -1.88 -0.81
C VAL A 122 29.69 -2.06 0.00
N ALA A 123 29.01 -3.19 -0.11
CA ALA A 123 27.72 -3.41 0.51
C ALA A 123 27.67 -4.65 1.41
N THR A 124 26.97 -4.55 2.53
CA THR A 124 26.53 -5.63 3.41
C THR A 124 25.37 -6.34 2.76
N VAL A 125 25.36 -7.68 2.72
CA VAL A 125 24.40 -8.45 1.95
C VAL A 125 23.24 -8.97 2.80
N TYR A 126 22.04 -8.78 2.27
CA TYR A 126 20.78 -9.36 2.71
C TYR A 126 20.12 -10.05 1.52
N ALA A 127 19.90 -11.34 1.60
CA ALA A 127 19.28 -12.14 0.55
C ALA A 127 18.33 -13.17 1.17
N PRO A 128 17.01 -12.97 1.05
CA PRO A 128 16.02 -13.89 1.61
C PRO A 128 15.84 -15.10 0.70
N TYR A 129 15.56 -16.28 1.27
CA TYR A 129 14.90 -17.35 0.53
C TYR A 129 13.45 -16.97 0.30
N TYR A 130 12.90 -17.35 -0.86
CA TYR A 130 11.51 -17.09 -1.19
C TYR A 130 10.97 -18.18 -2.12
N ARG A 131 9.67 -18.35 -2.17
CA ARG A 131 8.99 -19.32 -3.04
C ARG A 131 9.03 -18.84 -4.49
N GLN A 132 10.17 -19.09 -5.16
CA GLN A 132 10.34 -18.71 -6.57
C GLN A 132 9.25 -19.34 -7.44
N ALA A 133 8.69 -18.57 -8.37
CA ALA A 133 7.97 -19.15 -9.49
C ALA A 133 8.94 -19.99 -10.32
N THR A 134 8.61 -21.26 -10.52
CA THR A 134 9.48 -22.18 -11.25
C THR A 134 9.46 -21.91 -12.75
N PHE A 135 10.45 -22.41 -13.48
CA PHE A 135 10.58 -22.12 -14.92
C PHE A 135 9.32 -22.44 -15.77
N PRO A 136 8.56 -23.52 -15.53
CA PRO A 136 7.33 -23.82 -16.26
C PRO A 136 6.25 -22.73 -16.17
N VAL A 137 6.22 -21.94 -15.11
CA VAL A 137 5.27 -20.83 -14.92
C VAL A 137 5.29 -19.84 -16.08
N TYR A 138 6.46 -19.58 -16.66
CA TYR A 138 6.61 -18.68 -17.80
C TYR A 138 6.01 -19.21 -19.11
N SER A 139 5.52 -20.45 -19.13
CA SER A 139 4.80 -21.05 -20.26
C SER A 139 3.28 -21.04 -20.08
N LEU A 140 2.80 -20.62 -18.90
CA LEU A 140 1.37 -20.48 -18.60
C LEU A 140 0.79 -19.21 -19.27
N SER A 141 -0.53 -19.08 -19.25
CA SER A 141 -1.19 -17.81 -19.59
C SER A 141 -0.71 -16.71 -18.64
N GLU A 142 -0.90 -15.45 -19.02
CA GLU A 142 -0.53 -14.32 -18.17
C GLU A 142 -1.25 -14.37 -16.82
N GLU A 143 -2.57 -14.60 -16.82
CA GLU A 143 -3.38 -14.72 -15.61
C GLU A 143 -2.90 -15.85 -14.67
N GLU A 144 -2.64 -17.03 -15.22
CA GLU A 144 -2.16 -18.16 -14.42
C GLU A 144 -0.73 -17.92 -13.90
N ARG A 145 0.11 -17.27 -14.68
CA ARG A 145 1.49 -16.93 -14.30
C ARG A 145 1.51 -15.94 -13.14
N GLU A 146 0.65 -14.92 -13.18
CA GLU A 146 0.61 -13.88 -12.14
C GLU A 146 0.29 -14.46 -10.76
N ILE A 147 -0.52 -15.50 -10.63
CA ILE A 147 -0.79 -16.17 -9.35
C ILE A 147 0.51 -16.61 -8.67
N TYR A 148 1.41 -17.24 -9.40
CA TYR A 148 2.67 -17.76 -8.85
C TYR A 148 3.73 -16.67 -8.68
N LEU A 149 3.73 -15.67 -9.54
CA LEU A 149 4.61 -14.51 -9.40
C LEU A 149 4.19 -13.64 -8.21
N ASP A 150 2.89 -13.57 -7.90
CA ASP A 150 2.41 -12.85 -6.73
C ASP A 150 2.84 -13.54 -5.43
N ILE A 151 2.75 -14.86 -5.33
CA ILE A 151 3.29 -15.61 -4.18
C ILE A 151 4.77 -15.28 -3.95
N ALA A 152 5.58 -15.34 -5.02
CA ALA A 152 6.99 -15.00 -4.94
C ALA A 152 7.22 -13.53 -4.55
N TYR A 153 6.36 -12.64 -5.04
CA TYR A 153 6.41 -11.21 -4.72
C TYR A 153 6.07 -10.93 -3.26
N GLN A 154 5.01 -11.54 -2.72
CA GLN A 154 4.65 -11.35 -1.31
C GLN A 154 5.77 -11.80 -0.38
N ASP A 155 6.43 -12.91 -0.67
CA ASP A 155 7.59 -13.36 0.10
C ASP A 155 8.72 -12.31 0.06
N VAL A 156 9.08 -11.82 -1.12
CA VAL A 156 10.13 -10.80 -1.27
C VAL A 156 9.74 -9.49 -0.59
N LYS A 157 8.48 -9.08 -0.68
CA LYS A 157 7.94 -7.89 0.01
C LYS A 157 8.05 -8.02 1.52
N ASN A 158 7.60 -9.13 2.09
CA ASN A 158 7.66 -9.40 3.53
C ASN A 158 9.12 -9.44 4.04
N ALA A 159 10.01 -10.08 3.27
CA ALA A 159 11.43 -10.08 3.58
C ALA A 159 12.04 -8.67 3.54
N PHE A 160 11.66 -7.87 2.55
CA PHE A 160 12.16 -6.51 2.43
C PHE A 160 11.67 -5.61 3.58
N ILE A 161 10.40 -5.74 3.96
CA ILE A 161 9.85 -5.00 5.12
C ILE A 161 10.60 -5.40 6.38
N TYR A 162 10.77 -6.70 6.63
CA TYR A 162 11.54 -7.18 7.78
C TYR A 162 12.98 -6.64 7.78
N TYR A 163 13.68 -6.68 6.62
CA TYR A 163 15.00 -6.07 6.48
C TYR A 163 14.96 -4.57 6.81
N ALA A 164 14.02 -3.83 6.26
CA ALA A 164 13.94 -2.39 6.43
C ALA A 164 13.67 -1.96 7.88
N ASP A 165 12.92 -2.77 8.62
CA ASP A 165 12.57 -2.51 10.02
C ASP A 165 13.67 -2.93 11.00
N ASN A 166 14.60 -3.84 10.59
CA ASN A 166 15.63 -4.41 11.46
C ASN A 166 17.07 -4.04 11.07
N ALA A 167 17.29 -3.41 9.91
CA ALA A 167 18.60 -2.94 9.47
C ALA A 167 18.78 -1.43 9.80
N ASP A 168 20.01 -0.95 9.70
CA ASP A 168 20.32 0.47 9.94
C ASP A 168 19.64 1.37 8.90
N PRO A 169 18.63 2.17 9.27
CA PRO A 169 17.89 3.01 8.33
C PRO A 169 18.72 4.15 7.76
N SER A 170 19.88 4.47 8.32
CA SER A 170 20.76 5.53 7.85
C SER A 170 21.66 5.11 6.67
N LYS A 171 21.85 3.80 6.47
CA LYS A 171 22.73 3.29 5.42
C LYS A 171 22.12 3.46 4.03
N PRO A 172 22.93 3.83 3.02
CA PRO A 172 22.55 3.76 1.62
C PRO A 172 22.11 2.34 1.22
N LEU A 173 21.09 2.23 0.39
CA LEU A 173 20.51 0.97 -0.06
C LEU A 173 20.79 0.74 -1.55
N ILE A 174 21.32 -0.42 -1.87
CA ILE A 174 21.42 -0.96 -3.22
C ILE A 174 20.42 -2.11 -3.33
N LEU A 175 19.55 -2.08 -4.33
CA LEU A 175 18.75 -3.24 -4.72
C LEU A 175 19.43 -3.92 -5.88
N ALA A 176 19.46 -5.25 -5.89
CA ALA A 176 19.95 -6.00 -7.04
C ALA A 176 19.21 -7.30 -7.21
N GLY A 177 18.98 -7.67 -8.47
CA GLY A 177 18.33 -8.91 -8.83
C GLY A 177 18.63 -9.26 -10.27
N PHE A 178 18.36 -10.52 -10.63
CA PHE A 178 18.51 -11.02 -11.98
C PHE A 178 17.26 -11.78 -12.41
N SER A 179 16.84 -11.62 -13.67
CA SER A 179 15.70 -12.36 -14.22
C SER A 179 14.45 -12.16 -13.35
N GLN A 180 13.84 -13.23 -12.83
CA GLN A 180 12.70 -13.14 -11.89
C GLN A 180 12.98 -12.23 -10.70
N GLY A 181 14.21 -12.28 -10.15
CA GLY A 181 14.57 -11.39 -9.04
C GLY A 181 14.47 -9.91 -9.41
N SER A 182 14.78 -9.56 -10.67
CA SER A 182 14.61 -8.19 -11.18
C SER A 182 13.15 -7.81 -11.39
N ASP A 183 12.29 -8.73 -11.87
CA ASP A 183 10.85 -8.53 -11.94
C ASP A 183 10.27 -8.21 -10.56
N LEU A 184 10.56 -9.06 -9.58
CA LEU A 184 10.07 -8.89 -8.21
C LEU A 184 10.56 -7.58 -7.56
N LEU A 185 11.79 -7.14 -7.86
CA LEU A 185 12.29 -5.84 -7.41
C LEU A 185 11.56 -4.68 -8.06
N ILE A 186 11.21 -4.76 -9.34
CA ILE A 186 10.41 -3.72 -10.01
C ILE A 186 9.02 -3.65 -9.37
N ARG A 187 8.37 -4.80 -9.08
CA ARG A 187 7.10 -4.87 -8.34
C ARG A 187 7.25 -4.24 -6.94
N LEU A 188 8.30 -4.58 -6.22
CA LEU A 188 8.61 -3.99 -4.92
C LEU A 188 8.77 -2.47 -4.98
N MET A 189 9.44 -1.99 -6.03
CA MET A 189 9.63 -0.56 -6.21
C MET A 189 8.34 0.18 -6.57
N LYS A 190 7.45 -0.42 -7.36
CA LYS A 190 6.12 0.14 -7.64
C LYS A 190 5.34 0.36 -6.35
N ASP A 191 5.35 -0.63 -5.47
CA ASP A 191 4.53 -0.68 -4.26
C ASP A 191 5.11 0.17 -3.11
N LEU A 192 6.43 0.11 -2.88
CA LEU A 192 7.02 0.67 -1.66
C LEU A 192 7.90 1.91 -1.89
N PHE A 193 8.50 2.11 -3.08
CA PHE A 193 9.51 3.16 -3.27
C PHE A 193 8.95 4.54 -3.64
N ASN A 194 7.63 4.72 -3.59
CA ASN A 194 7.00 6.02 -3.45
C ASN A 194 7.13 6.56 -2.01
N GLN A 195 7.41 5.69 -1.02
CA GLN A 195 7.57 6.08 0.38
C GLN A 195 8.97 6.65 0.65
N PRO A 196 9.07 7.80 1.32
CA PRO A 196 10.35 8.47 1.60
C PRO A 196 11.35 7.58 2.35
N LYS A 197 10.89 6.74 3.27
CA LYS A 197 11.76 5.87 4.09
C LYS A 197 12.62 4.91 3.25
N TYR A 198 12.14 4.49 2.08
CA TYR A 198 12.88 3.64 1.16
C TYR A 198 13.57 4.43 0.06
N GLN A 199 12.87 5.41 -0.53
CA GLN A 199 13.38 6.20 -1.64
C GLN A 199 14.64 6.99 -1.28
N ARG A 200 14.69 7.58 -0.07
CA ARG A 200 15.82 8.41 0.38
C ARG A 200 17.12 7.64 0.55
N ARG A 201 17.06 6.34 0.73
CA ARG A 201 18.22 5.45 0.89
C ARG A 201 18.71 4.88 -0.44
N LEU A 202 17.91 4.90 -1.50
CA LEU A 202 18.17 4.18 -2.74
C LEU A 202 19.34 4.79 -3.50
N VAL A 203 20.44 4.06 -3.59
CA VAL A 203 21.57 4.36 -4.48
C VAL A 203 21.18 4.04 -5.92
N ALA A 204 20.84 2.80 -6.18
CA ALA A 204 20.26 2.31 -7.43
C ALA A 204 19.67 0.91 -7.25
N ALA A 205 18.73 0.55 -8.12
CA ALA A 205 18.23 -0.80 -8.28
C ALA A 205 18.84 -1.40 -9.58
N TYR A 206 19.64 -2.45 -9.45
CA TYR A 206 20.22 -3.18 -10.58
C TYR A 206 19.26 -4.32 -10.94
N CYS A 207 18.31 -4.04 -11.83
CA CYS A 207 17.31 -4.99 -12.33
C CYS A 207 17.80 -5.58 -13.66
N ILE A 208 18.83 -6.42 -13.59
CA ILE A 208 19.53 -6.97 -14.76
C ILE A 208 18.77 -8.19 -15.31
N GLY A 209 18.79 -8.35 -16.63
CA GLY A 209 18.11 -9.48 -17.28
C GLY A 209 16.59 -9.40 -17.19
N TRP A 210 16.04 -8.23 -16.97
CA TRP A 210 14.60 -7.97 -17.00
C TRP A 210 14.31 -6.66 -17.72
N LYS A 211 13.05 -6.35 -17.94
CA LYS A 211 12.60 -5.14 -18.64
C LYS A 211 12.00 -4.14 -17.67
N LEU A 212 12.21 -2.85 -17.93
CA LEU A 212 11.46 -1.76 -17.39
C LEU A 212 10.73 -1.09 -18.55
N THR A 213 9.42 -1.23 -18.64
CA THR A 213 8.64 -0.75 -19.78
C THR A 213 8.35 0.74 -19.69
N GLU A 214 8.09 1.37 -20.86
CA GLU A 214 7.65 2.76 -20.93
C GLU A 214 6.30 2.95 -20.23
N ALA A 215 5.40 1.96 -20.32
CA ALA A 215 4.09 1.96 -19.66
C ALA A 215 4.23 2.00 -18.13
N GLU A 216 5.09 1.15 -17.57
CA GLU A 216 5.34 1.12 -16.11
C GLU A 216 5.90 2.45 -15.58
N VAL A 217 6.79 3.08 -16.31
CA VAL A 217 7.36 4.39 -15.89
C VAL A 217 6.33 5.51 -15.98
N LEU A 218 5.40 5.44 -16.92
CA LEU A 218 4.30 6.40 -17.04
C LEU A 218 3.27 6.22 -15.93
N GLU A 219 2.96 4.98 -15.59
CA GLU A 219 2.02 4.63 -14.52
C GLU A 219 2.60 4.92 -13.12
N PHE A 220 3.89 4.64 -12.94
CA PHE A 220 4.60 4.82 -11.67
C PHE A 220 5.76 5.83 -11.81
N PRO A 221 5.51 7.15 -11.76
CA PRO A 221 6.53 8.18 -12.05
C PRO A 221 7.74 8.20 -11.09
N HIS A 222 7.64 7.52 -9.95
CA HIS A 222 8.77 7.35 -9.02
C HIS A 222 9.77 6.28 -9.50
N LEU A 223 9.42 5.44 -10.47
CA LEU A 223 10.35 4.54 -11.13
C LEU A 223 11.19 5.32 -12.13
N LYS A 224 12.39 5.66 -11.77
CA LYS A 224 13.30 6.48 -12.59
C LYS A 224 14.31 5.61 -13.32
N PRO A 225 14.24 5.46 -14.66
CA PRO A 225 15.29 4.78 -15.41
C PRO A 225 16.64 5.48 -15.27
N ALA A 226 17.73 4.75 -15.17
CA ALA A 226 19.07 5.29 -15.20
C ALA A 226 19.37 5.94 -16.56
N VAL A 227 19.94 7.15 -16.57
CA VAL A 227 20.29 7.89 -17.79
C VAL A 227 21.77 8.32 -17.85
N SER A 228 22.51 8.11 -16.77
CA SER A 228 23.94 8.39 -16.69
C SER A 228 24.68 7.40 -15.78
N GLU A 229 25.99 7.55 -15.70
CA GLU A 229 26.85 6.73 -14.83
C GLU A 229 26.67 7.02 -13.35
N THR A 230 26.26 8.25 -12.98
CA THR A 230 26.32 8.80 -11.63
C THR A 230 24.97 9.16 -11.03
N ASP A 231 23.88 9.08 -11.78
CA ASP A 231 22.54 9.34 -11.22
C ASP A 231 22.17 8.31 -10.14
N THR A 232 21.38 8.72 -9.18
CA THR A 232 21.03 7.93 -8.00
C THR A 232 19.52 7.92 -7.76
N GLY A 233 19.00 6.89 -7.07
CA GLY A 233 17.59 6.68 -6.91
C GLY A 233 16.95 6.19 -8.21
N VAL A 234 17.67 5.39 -9.00
CA VAL A 234 17.31 5.00 -10.37
C VAL A 234 17.36 3.49 -10.55
N ILE A 235 16.74 3.00 -11.63
CA ILE A 235 16.75 1.61 -12.05
C ILE A 235 17.75 1.44 -13.20
N VAL A 236 18.73 0.59 -13.00
CA VAL A 236 19.69 0.13 -14.01
C VAL A 236 19.15 -1.17 -14.59
N ALA A 237 18.69 -1.14 -15.83
CA ALA A 237 18.12 -2.29 -16.50
C ALA A 237 18.72 -2.47 -17.90
N PHE A 238 18.94 -3.69 -18.31
CA PHE A 238 19.26 -4.08 -19.69
C PHE A 238 19.10 -5.60 -19.89
N ASN A 239 18.94 -6.00 -21.17
CA ASN A 239 18.94 -7.38 -21.62
C ASN A 239 19.79 -7.50 -22.87
N SER A 240 20.74 -8.42 -22.89
CA SER A 240 21.73 -8.57 -23.96
C SER A 240 21.23 -9.50 -25.08
N GLU A 241 21.27 -8.99 -26.29
CA GLU A 241 20.86 -9.71 -27.51
C GLU A 241 21.88 -9.51 -28.67
N ASP A 242 21.90 -10.46 -29.59
CA ASP A 242 22.54 -10.24 -30.88
C ASP A 242 21.79 -9.16 -31.70
N LYS A 243 22.52 -8.52 -32.63
CA LYS A 243 21.99 -7.47 -33.50
C LYS A 243 20.77 -7.90 -34.32
N ASP A 244 20.64 -9.17 -34.64
CA ASP A 244 19.65 -9.74 -35.54
C ASP A 244 18.36 -10.18 -34.79
N ILE A 245 18.36 -10.19 -33.46
CA ILE A 245 17.18 -10.51 -32.64
C ILE A 245 16.16 -9.36 -32.70
N THR A 246 14.93 -9.66 -33.03
CA THR A 246 13.83 -8.67 -33.13
C THR A 246 12.74 -8.90 -32.08
N SER A 247 12.77 -10.02 -31.37
CA SER A 247 11.84 -10.38 -30.30
C SER A 247 12.48 -11.42 -29.38
N SER A 248 12.21 -11.34 -28.10
CA SER A 248 12.64 -12.35 -27.11
C SER A 248 11.51 -12.62 -26.11
N LEU A 249 11.71 -13.62 -25.24
CA LEU A 249 10.78 -13.89 -24.14
C LEU A 249 10.70 -12.69 -23.15
N ILE A 250 11.81 -11.96 -23.02
CA ILE A 250 11.89 -10.82 -22.07
C ILE A 250 11.33 -9.54 -22.71
N ILE A 251 11.77 -9.21 -23.94
CA ILE A 251 11.34 -8.00 -24.65
C ILE A 251 10.67 -8.41 -25.96
N GLY A 252 9.37 -8.23 -26.05
CA GLY A 252 8.57 -8.54 -27.22
C GLY A 252 8.88 -7.63 -28.42
N GLU A 253 8.38 -7.99 -29.61
CA GLU A 253 8.66 -7.29 -30.87
C GLU A 253 8.20 -5.83 -30.87
N ASN A 254 7.05 -5.56 -30.24
CA ASN A 254 6.40 -4.24 -30.21
C ASN A 254 6.49 -3.57 -28.84
N GLU A 255 7.23 -4.13 -27.94
CA GLU A 255 7.42 -3.60 -26.59
C GLU A 255 8.57 -2.60 -26.58
N LYS A 256 8.40 -1.50 -25.84
CA LYS A 256 9.43 -0.49 -25.66
C LYS A 256 9.82 -0.44 -24.19
N THR A 257 11.12 -0.55 -23.95
CA THR A 257 11.69 -0.59 -22.60
C THR A 257 12.78 0.45 -22.43
N TYR A 258 13.04 0.81 -21.19
CA TYR A 258 14.21 1.61 -20.82
C TYR A 258 15.39 0.71 -20.51
N ALA A 259 16.53 1.03 -21.12
CA ALA A 259 17.78 0.38 -20.80
C ALA A 259 18.96 1.36 -20.86
N ILE A 260 20.04 1.02 -20.13
CA ILE A 260 21.28 1.77 -20.15
C ILE A 260 22.44 0.84 -20.58
N ASN A 261 23.31 1.31 -21.45
CA ASN A 261 24.46 0.54 -21.91
C ASN A 261 25.57 0.53 -20.83
N PRO A 262 25.89 -0.60 -20.21
CA PRO A 262 26.86 -0.69 -19.12
C PRO A 262 28.31 -0.38 -19.53
N LEU A 263 28.59 -0.21 -20.81
CA LEU A 263 29.94 0.16 -21.30
C LEU A 263 30.18 1.68 -21.28
N ASN A 264 29.20 2.46 -21.65
CA ASN A 264 29.33 3.93 -21.74
C ASN A 264 28.31 4.70 -20.92
N TRP A 265 27.39 4.00 -20.21
CA TRP A 265 26.34 4.54 -19.34
C TRP A 265 25.42 5.56 -20.06
N LYS A 266 25.11 5.27 -21.33
CA LYS A 266 24.16 6.03 -22.14
C LYS A 266 22.94 5.19 -22.50
N THR A 267 21.84 5.88 -22.75
CA THR A 267 20.55 5.31 -23.18
C THR A 267 20.34 5.41 -24.71
N THR A 268 21.36 5.80 -25.44
CA THR A 268 21.28 6.05 -26.88
C THR A 268 21.81 4.87 -27.69
N SER A 269 21.50 4.83 -29.00
CA SER A 269 22.04 3.87 -29.96
C SER A 269 23.51 4.09 -30.34
N GLU A 270 24.19 5.06 -29.70
CA GLU A 270 25.62 5.28 -29.93
C GLU A 270 26.42 4.03 -29.54
N PRO A 271 27.11 3.37 -30.49
CA PRO A 271 27.86 2.16 -30.20
C PRO A 271 29.04 2.42 -29.24
N ALA A 272 29.10 1.62 -28.18
CA ALA A 272 30.25 1.56 -27.29
C ALA A 272 31.23 0.51 -27.79
N ASP A 273 32.47 0.89 -28.03
CA ASP A 273 33.51 -0.03 -28.46
C ASP A 273 33.89 -1.02 -27.35
N LYS A 274 34.27 -2.24 -27.71
CA LYS A 274 34.66 -3.28 -26.77
C LYS A 274 35.81 -2.89 -25.84
N SER A 275 36.64 -1.94 -26.21
CA SER A 275 37.70 -1.43 -25.31
C SER A 275 37.17 -0.80 -24.03
N LEU A 276 35.89 -0.45 -23.98
CA LEU A 276 35.19 0.01 -22.77
C LEU A 276 34.72 -1.15 -21.88
N ASN A 277 34.75 -2.39 -22.37
CA ASN A 277 34.44 -3.58 -21.56
C ASN A 277 35.67 -3.89 -20.68
N LYS A 278 35.56 -3.58 -19.41
CA LYS A 278 36.62 -3.70 -18.39
C LYS A 278 36.95 -5.14 -18.04
N GLY A 279 36.03 -6.05 -18.27
CA GLY A 279 36.17 -7.50 -18.07
C GLY A 279 34.84 -8.21 -17.91
N ALA A 280 34.62 -9.18 -18.77
CA ALA A 280 33.59 -10.19 -18.54
C ALA A 280 34.16 -11.24 -17.57
N CYS A 281 33.38 -11.55 -16.51
CA CYS A 281 33.81 -12.55 -15.52
C CYS A 281 32.80 -13.68 -15.45
N PHE A 282 33.31 -14.90 -15.61
CA PHE A 282 32.55 -16.13 -15.48
C PHE A 282 32.88 -16.77 -14.13
N THR A 283 31.88 -16.75 -13.23
CA THR A 283 32.01 -17.18 -11.85
C THR A 283 31.45 -18.57 -11.62
N ASP A 284 31.95 -19.28 -10.61
CA ASP A 284 31.36 -20.52 -10.13
C ASP A 284 30.35 -20.25 -8.97
N TYR A 285 29.68 -21.29 -8.53
CA TYR A 285 28.70 -21.25 -7.44
C TYR A 285 29.28 -20.83 -6.07
N SER A 286 30.60 -20.75 -5.94
CA SER A 286 31.25 -20.16 -4.76
C SER A 286 31.64 -18.71 -4.99
N GLY A 287 31.24 -18.09 -6.11
CA GLY A 287 31.58 -16.71 -6.45
C GLY A 287 32.99 -16.48 -6.94
N ASN A 288 33.78 -17.57 -7.16
CA ASN A 288 35.15 -17.44 -7.67
C ASN A 288 35.15 -17.19 -9.18
N VAL A 289 35.87 -16.16 -9.62
CA VAL A 289 36.08 -15.89 -11.05
C VAL A 289 36.95 -17.00 -11.62
N LYS A 290 36.37 -17.83 -12.49
CA LYS A 290 37.09 -18.90 -13.21
C LYS A 290 37.75 -18.42 -14.50
N GLN A 291 37.13 -17.43 -15.13
CA GLN A 291 37.63 -16.83 -16.34
C GLN A 291 37.31 -15.36 -16.37
N GLU A 292 38.25 -14.55 -16.73
CA GLU A 292 38.07 -13.12 -16.98
C GLU A 292 38.55 -12.76 -18.37
N ILE A 293 37.70 -12.12 -19.16
CA ILE A 293 37.97 -11.73 -20.53
C ILE A 293 37.80 -10.23 -20.67
N PRO A 294 38.86 -9.44 -20.69
CA PRO A 294 38.80 -8.02 -20.97
C PRO A 294 38.45 -7.77 -22.44
N ASN A 295 37.73 -6.70 -22.71
CA ASN A 295 37.34 -6.28 -24.06
C ASN A 295 36.55 -7.38 -24.82
N LEU A 296 35.68 -8.10 -24.11
CA LEU A 296 34.93 -9.22 -24.72
C LEU A 296 33.94 -8.68 -25.77
N THR A 297 33.12 -7.69 -25.43
CA THR A 297 32.03 -7.21 -26.29
C THR A 297 31.95 -5.70 -26.31
N GLY A 298 31.54 -5.12 -27.46
CA GLY A 298 30.95 -3.80 -27.54
C GLY A 298 29.41 -3.88 -27.42
N ALA A 299 28.74 -2.76 -27.28
CA ALA A 299 27.29 -2.76 -27.16
C ALA A 299 26.66 -1.41 -27.58
N TYR A 300 25.36 -1.44 -27.94
CA TYR A 300 24.53 -0.27 -28.18
C TYR A 300 23.07 -0.57 -27.81
N ILE A 301 22.28 0.48 -27.55
CA ILE A 301 20.84 0.32 -27.27
C ILE A 301 20.04 0.30 -28.57
N ASP A 302 19.15 -0.66 -28.73
CA ASP A 302 18.17 -0.68 -29.83
C ASP A 302 17.08 0.40 -29.53
N GLU A 303 17.02 1.42 -30.38
CA GLU A 303 16.09 2.54 -30.20
C GLU A 303 14.61 2.11 -30.26
N LYS A 304 14.29 1.03 -30.96
CA LYS A 304 12.91 0.56 -31.10
C LYS A 304 12.41 -0.14 -29.85
N ARG A 305 13.21 -1.03 -29.27
CA ARG A 305 12.80 -1.92 -28.18
C ARG A 305 13.49 -1.61 -26.85
N GLY A 306 14.62 -0.92 -26.87
CA GLY A 306 15.44 -0.70 -25.68
C GLY A 306 16.33 -1.89 -25.30
N ALA A 307 16.42 -2.93 -26.13
CA ALA A 307 17.31 -4.04 -25.89
C ALA A 307 18.79 -3.65 -26.02
N LEU A 308 19.69 -4.25 -25.24
CA LEU A 308 21.12 -4.05 -25.34
C LEU A 308 21.70 -4.98 -26.42
N LYS A 309 22.06 -4.43 -27.56
CA LYS A 309 22.68 -5.17 -28.68
C LYS A 309 24.16 -5.29 -28.42
N VAL A 310 24.64 -6.52 -28.26
CA VAL A 310 26.08 -6.81 -28.08
C VAL A 310 26.75 -7.08 -29.45
N THR A 311 28.02 -6.74 -29.52
CA THR A 311 28.81 -6.86 -30.79
C THR A 311 30.09 -7.62 -30.55
N GLY A 312 30.50 -8.41 -31.57
CA GLY A 312 31.76 -9.18 -31.50
C GLY A 312 31.64 -10.49 -30.72
N ILE A 313 30.43 -10.86 -30.31
CA ILE A 313 30.12 -12.17 -29.73
C ILE A 313 29.77 -13.15 -30.87
N VAL A 314 30.25 -14.35 -30.76
CA VAL A 314 29.88 -15.47 -31.63
C VAL A 314 28.80 -16.29 -30.91
N PRO A 315 27.56 -16.35 -31.43
CA PRO A 315 26.45 -16.98 -30.72
C PRO A 315 26.70 -18.45 -30.32
N GLU A 316 27.46 -19.18 -31.14
CA GLU A 316 27.82 -20.58 -30.88
C GLU A 316 28.77 -20.76 -29.69
N GLU A 317 29.57 -19.73 -29.37
CA GLU A 317 30.47 -19.74 -28.19
C GLU A 317 29.72 -19.40 -26.90
N TYR A 318 28.60 -18.69 -27.03
CA TYR A 318 27.76 -18.27 -25.90
C TYR A 318 26.30 -18.68 -26.16
N PRO A 319 26.01 -19.99 -26.18
CA PRO A 319 24.68 -20.49 -26.54
C PRO A 319 23.64 -20.02 -25.49
N GLY A 320 22.49 -19.57 -26.00
CA GLY A 320 21.38 -19.09 -25.15
C GLY A 320 20.75 -20.19 -24.30
N LYS A 321 20.99 -21.45 -24.58
CA LYS A 321 20.53 -22.68 -23.88
C LYS A 321 18.98 -22.69 -23.66
N LEU A 322 18.47 -21.87 -22.74
CA LEU A 322 17.03 -21.72 -22.46
C LEU A 322 16.32 -20.81 -23.46
N PHE A 323 17.10 -19.99 -24.14
CA PHE A 323 16.62 -18.99 -25.07
C PHE A 323 17.13 -19.31 -26.47
N GLU A 324 16.58 -18.66 -27.46
CA GLU A 324 17.10 -18.78 -28.83
C GLU A 324 18.56 -18.29 -28.91
N ASN A 325 19.32 -18.86 -29.82
CA ASN A 325 20.72 -18.43 -30.04
C ASN A 325 20.75 -16.93 -30.38
N GLY A 326 21.62 -16.20 -29.74
CA GLY A 326 21.72 -14.75 -29.84
C GLY A 326 20.96 -13.98 -28.78
N ILE A 327 20.22 -14.66 -27.89
CA ILE A 327 19.67 -14.06 -26.66
C ILE A 327 20.62 -14.45 -25.54
N TYR A 328 21.33 -13.46 -25.01
CA TYR A 328 22.41 -13.66 -24.03
C TYR A 328 21.99 -13.47 -22.59
N HIS A 329 20.72 -13.68 -22.28
CA HIS A 329 20.15 -13.49 -20.95
C HIS A 329 20.99 -14.09 -19.83
N LEU A 330 21.46 -15.34 -19.99
CA LEU A 330 22.30 -16.02 -18.98
C LEU A 330 23.66 -15.35 -18.73
N TYR A 331 24.06 -14.44 -19.61
CA TYR A 331 25.37 -13.79 -19.58
C TYR A 331 25.30 -12.30 -19.26
N ASP A 332 24.12 -11.73 -19.01
CA ASP A 332 23.94 -10.30 -18.77
C ASP A 332 24.87 -9.75 -17.70
N TYR A 333 24.94 -10.39 -16.52
CA TYR A 333 25.91 -10.02 -15.49
C TYR A 333 27.34 -10.29 -15.89
N GLN A 334 27.58 -11.42 -16.48
CA GLN A 334 28.93 -11.93 -16.74
C GLN A 334 29.66 -11.10 -17.79
N PHE A 335 28.96 -10.69 -18.87
CA PHE A 335 29.56 -9.89 -19.93
C PHE A 335 30.04 -8.54 -19.47
N PHE A 336 29.39 -7.95 -18.44
CA PHE A 336 29.65 -6.60 -17.98
C PHE A 336 30.10 -6.52 -16.51
N PHE A 337 30.54 -7.62 -15.95
CA PHE A 337 30.81 -7.79 -14.52
C PHE A 337 31.67 -6.65 -13.94
N ARG A 338 32.82 -6.36 -14.55
CA ARG A 338 33.73 -5.31 -14.04
C ARG A 338 33.19 -3.89 -14.25
N ASN A 339 32.43 -3.69 -15.32
CA ASN A 339 31.75 -2.42 -15.55
C ASN A 339 30.67 -2.16 -14.48
N LEU A 340 29.89 -3.19 -14.14
CA LEU A 340 28.88 -3.11 -13.06
C LEU A 340 29.56 -2.91 -11.71
N GLN A 341 30.62 -3.65 -11.40
CA GLN A 341 31.36 -3.54 -10.13
C GLN A 341 31.91 -2.12 -9.91
N GLU A 342 32.45 -1.49 -10.96
CA GLU A 342 32.91 -0.10 -10.88
C GLU A 342 31.77 0.90 -10.77
N ASN A 343 30.68 0.68 -11.52
CA ASN A 343 29.52 1.55 -11.48
C ASN A 343 28.84 1.58 -10.10
N VAL A 344 28.72 0.43 -9.43
CA VAL A 344 28.21 0.36 -8.05
C VAL A 344 28.99 1.31 -7.12
N LYS A 345 30.32 1.31 -7.21
CA LYS A 345 31.19 2.23 -6.45
C LYS A 345 30.98 3.69 -6.85
N THR A 346 30.88 3.94 -8.17
CA THR A 346 30.67 5.28 -8.72
C THR A 346 29.35 5.88 -8.23
N ARG A 347 28.25 5.11 -8.33
CA ARG A 347 26.92 5.57 -7.87
C ARG A 347 26.87 5.75 -6.35
N LEU A 348 27.48 4.85 -5.58
CA LEU A 348 27.54 5.01 -4.12
C LEU A 348 28.33 6.27 -3.75
N SER A 349 29.44 6.54 -4.42
CA SER A 349 30.20 7.78 -4.20
C SER A 349 29.39 9.03 -4.57
N ALA A 350 28.67 8.99 -5.70
CA ALA A 350 27.79 10.08 -6.13
C ALA A 350 26.63 10.29 -5.15
N PHE A 351 26.05 9.20 -4.65
CA PHE A 351 25.01 9.24 -3.63
C PHE A 351 25.50 9.91 -2.34
N ASN A 352 26.65 9.49 -1.84
CA ASN A 352 27.24 10.03 -0.62
C ASN A 352 27.61 11.53 -0.78
N GLU A 353 28.17 11.92 -1.92
CA GLU A 353 28.49 13.33 -2.20
C GLU A 353 27.21 14.18 -2.31
N LYS A 354 26.18 13.69 -2.98
CA LYS A 354 24.88 14.36 -3.09
C LYS A 354 24.22 14.57 -1.72
N ASN A 355 24.34 13.57 -0.84
CA ASN A 355 23.62 13.53 0.43
C ASN A 355 24.47 13.92 1.66
N LYS A 356 25.73 14.30 1.49
CA LYS A 356 26.68 14.62 2.60
C LYS A 356 26.19 15.72 3.54
N ASP A 357 25.40 16.64 3.03
CA ASP A 357 24.87 17.79 3.77
C ASP A 357 23.36 17.68 3.99
N ARG A 358 22.76 16.54 3.64
CA ARG A 358 21.33 16.33 3.79
C ARG A 358 20.92 16.29 5.25
N ILE A 359 19.84 16.99 5.56
CA ILE A 359 19.20 16.98 6.87
C ILE A 359 18.11 15.93 6.86
N ASN A 360 18.19 14.99 7.79
CA ASN A 360 17.13 14.01 8.01
C ASN A 360 16.16 14.56 9.06
N VAL A 361 14.88 14.51 8.76
CA VAL A 361 13.83 14.92 9.70
C VAL A 361 12.93 13.71 9.94
N TYR A 362 12.78 13.34 11.19
CA TYR A 362 11.88 12.30 11.65
C TYR A 362 10.74 12.92 12.42
N TYR A 363 9.55 12.44 12.16
CA TYR A 363 8.35 12.79 12.89
C TYR A 363 7.77 11.51 13.51
N ASN A 364 7.70 11.44 14.85
CA ASN A 364 7.34 10.24 15.59
C ASN A 364 8.07 8.99 15.07
N ASP A 365 9.40 9.08 14.97
CA ASP A 365 10.32 8.05 14.47
C ASP A 365 10.19 7.68 12.98
N GLU A 366 9.28 8.30 12.23
CA GLU A 366 9.21 8.13 10.78
C GLU A 366 9.95 9.21 10.00
N ILE A 367 10.78 8.79 9.05
CA ILE A 367 11.54 9.74 8.24
C ILE A 367 10.63 10.48 7.26
N MET A 368 10.75 11.79 7.24
CA MET A 368 9.99 12.65 6.34
C MET A 368 10.62 12.73 4.94
N GLY A 369 9.77 12.80 3.92
CA GLY A 369 10.16 13.16 2.56
C GLY A 369 9.97 14.64 2.29
N PHE A 370 10.85 15.19 1.43
CA PHE A 370 10.75 16.59 0.99
C PHE A 370 11.00 16.67 -0.50
N ASP A 371 10.21 17.43 -1.20
CA ASP A 371 10.42 17.78 -2.61
C ASP A 371 11.49 18.86 -2.77
N VAL A 372 11.61 19.77 -1.79
CA VAL A 372 12.72 20.69 -1.61
C VAL A 372 13.39 20.37 -0.28
N GLU A 373 14.65 19.95 -0.31
CA GLU A 373 15.37 19.53 0.89
C GLU A 373 15.47 20.65 1.95
N PRO A 374 15.38 20.28 3.24
CA PRO A 374 15.64 21.19 4.36
C PRO A 374 16.99 21.91 4.24
N VAL A 375 17.06 23.16 4.69
CA VAL A 375 18.29 23.94 4.68
C VAL A 375 18.55 24.58 6.03
N ILE A 376 19.84 24.76 6.39
CA ILE A 376 20.22 25.54 7.54
C ILE A 376 20.56 26.96 7.08
N GLU A 377 19.91 27.95 7.68
CA GLU A 377 20.16 29.36 7.44
C GLU A 377 20.13 30.12 8.78
N ASP A 378 21.16 30.96 9.00
CA ASP A 378 21.34 31.68 10.26
C ASP A 378 21.19 30.83 11.51
N GLY A 379 21.65 29.55 11.44
CA GLY A 379 21.59 28.58 12.53
C GLY A 379 20.18 28.03 12.80
N ARG A 380 19.25 28.18 11.87
CA ARG A 380 17.90 27.59 11.93
C ARG A 380 17.67 26.69 10.72
N THR A 381 17.03 25.55 10.97
CA THR A 381 16.58 24.66 9.89
C THR A 381 15.27 25.15 9.35
N LEU A 382 15.25 25.41 8.05
CA LEU A 382 14.05 25.74 7.30
C LEU A 382 13.59 24.50 6.52
N VAL A 383 12.31 24.21 6.57
CA VAL A 383 11.65 23.08 5.88
C VAL A 383 10.49 23.57 5.03
N PRO A 384 10.10 22.84 3.98
CA PRO A 384 8.86 23.14 3.25
C PRO A 384 7.66 23.11 4.19
N PHE A 385 6.90 24.20 4.21
CA PHE A 385 5.74 24.42 5.08
C PHE A 385 4.73 23.28 4.95
N ARG A 386 4.31 22.96 3.74
CA ARG A 386 3.32 21.92 3.47
C ARG A 386 3.75 20.56 4.05
N ALA A 387 4.99 20.14 3.76
CA ALA A 387 5.47 18.82 4.17
C ALA A 387 5.44 18.60 5.69
N ILE A 388 5.82 19.62 6.49
CA ILE A 388 5.81 19.48 7.94
C ILE A 388 4.38 19.52 8.49
N PHE A 389 3.51 20.39 7.97
CA PHE A 389 2.17 20.54 8.51
C PHE A 389 1.23 19.41 8.11
N GLU A 390 1.35 18.86 6.90
CA GLU A 390 0.56 17.69 6.48
C GLU A 390 0.89 16.45 7.31
N VAL A 391 2.18 16.24 7.62
CA VAL A 391 2.58 15.14 8.51
C VAL A 391 2.07 15.36 9.94
N MET A 392 1.91 16.60 10.35
CA MET A 392 1.30 16.99 11.63
C MET A 392 -0.23 16.95 11.60
N GLY A 393 -0.85 16.50 10.51
CA GLY A 393 -2.31 16.42 10.37
C GLY A 393 -2.99 17.77 10.19
N CYS A 394 -2.26 18.78 9.67
CA CYS A 394 -2.83 20.09 9.43
C CYS A 394 -3.29 20.25 7.99
N ALA A 395 -4.42 20.90 7.77
CA ALA A 395 -4.79 21.49 6.48
C ALA A 395 -3.93 22.71 6.20
N VAL A 396 -3.44 22.83 4.97
CA VAL A 396 -2.48 23.86 4.58
C VAL A 396 -3.01 24.67 3.41
N TYR A 397 -3.11 25.99 3.60
CA TYR A 397 -3.58 26.91 2.57
C TYR A 397 -2.51 27.96 2.27
N TYR A 398 -2.52 28.45 1.02
CA TYR A 398 -1.75 29.56 0.56
C TYR A 398 -2.67 30.59 -0.06
N THR A 399 -2.57 31.84 0.40
CA THR A 399 -3.36 32.98 -0.12
C THR A 399 -2.45 34.15 -0.43
N GLU A 400 -2.88 35.02 -1.33
CA GLU A 400 -2.24 36.29 -1.61
C GLU A 400 -3.26 37.42 -1.42
N GLU A 401 -3.06 38.24 -0.38
CA GLU A 401 -3.96 39.31 -0.01
C GLU A 401 -3.16 40.62 0.11
N ASP A 402 -3.64 41.69 -0.54
CA ASP A 402 -2.98 43.02 -0.53
C ASP A 402 -1.48 42.97 -0.88
N GLY A 403 -1.06 42.04 -1.74
CA GLY A 403 0.35 41.85 -2.14
C GLY A 403 1.19 41.14 -1.07
N LYS A 404 0.61 40.61 -0.03
CA LYS A 404 1.24 39.74 0.95
C LYS A 404 0.94 38.28 0.63
N GLN A 405 1.96 37.45 0.70
CA GLN A 405 1.86 35.99 0.57
C GLN A 405 1.68 35.42 1.97
N ILE A 406 0.59 34.73 2.18
CA ILE A 406 0.18 34.20 3.49
C ILE A 406 0.04 32.70 3.38
N VAL A 407 0.59 31.96 4.34
CA VAL A 407 0.33 30.54 4.54
C VAL A 407 -0.35 30.32 5.87
N THR A 408 -1.33 29.43 5.86
CA THR A 408 -2.05 29.03 7.07
C THR A 408 -2.03 27.53 7.22
N ALA A 409 -1.96 27.06 8.46
CA ALA A 409 -2.09 25.66 8.82
C ALA A 409 -3.14 25.53 9.92
N HIS A 410 -4.09 24.64 9.69
CA HIS A 410 -5.21 24.41 10.61
C HIS A 410 -5.23 22.97 11.07
N ARG A 411 -5.41 22.73 12.35
CA ARG A 411 -5.58 21.42 12.96
C ARG A 411 -6.51 21.53 14.15
N ALA A 412 -7.68 20.97 14.06
CA ALA A 412 -8.71 21.13 15.07
C ALA A 412 -8.91 22.64 15.42
N LYS A 413 -8.79 23.00 16.70
CA LYS A 413 -8.87 24.39 17.17
C LYS A 413 -7.60 25.21 16.88
N ASP A 414 -6.53 24.57 16.44
CA ASP A 414 -5.23 25.21 16.27
C ASP A 414 -5.14 25.84 14.89
N ASN A 415 -4.84 27.12 14.88
CA ASN A 415 -4.71 27.93 13.66
C ASN A 415 -3.37 28.66 13.67
N LEU A 416 -2.53 28.37 12.68
CA LEU A 416 -1.28 29.07 12.45
C LEU A 416 -1.43 29.92 11.20
N LEU A 417 -1.08 31.21 11.31
CA LEU A 417 -0.98 32.14 10.18
C LEU A 417 0.43 32.70 10.11
N LEU A 418 1.02 32.66 8.92
CA LEU A 418 2.36 33.15 8.68
C LEU A 418 2.39 33.96 7.38
N THR A 419 2.90 35.20 7.45
CA THR A 419 3.16 36.03 6.28
C THR A 419 4.62 35.85 5.82
N ILE A 420 4.82 35.53 4.56
CA ILE A 420 6.16 35.31 4.01
C ILE A 420 6.96 36.60 4.07
N GLY A 421 8.17 36.51 4.60
CA GLY A 421 9.09 37.65 4.77
C GLY A 421 8.90 38.43 6.08
N GLU A 422 7.89 38.14 6.90
CA GLU A 422 7.74 38.69 8.24
C GLU A 422 8.48 37.84 9.29
N ASP A 423 9.04 38.52 10.32
CA ASP A 423 9.77 37.89 11.43
C ASP A 423 8.88 37.42 12.57
N LYS A 424 7.65 37.08 12.25
CA LYS A 424 6.63 36.59 13.18
C LYS A 424 5.58 35.73 12.51
N MET A 425 4.91 34.94 13.30
CA MET A 425 3.72 34.18 12.96
C MET A 425 2.64 34.39 14.02
N TYR A 426 1.42 33.97 13.72
CA TYR A 426 0.31 34.00 14.69
C TYR A 426 -0.18 32.57 14.90
N PHE A 427 -0.27 32.15 16.14
CA PHE A 427 -0.84 30.87 16.54
C PHE A 427 -2.01 31.10 17.48
N ASN A 428 -3.20 30.70 17.06
CA ASN A 428 -4.46 30.96 17.78
C ASN A 428 -4.62 32.45 18.12
N GLY A 429 -4.26 33.34 17.16
CA GLY A 429 -4.28 34.78 17.33
C GLY A 429 -3.15 35.39 18.16
N ASN A 430 -2.30 34.58 18.80
CA ASN A 430 -1.15 35.05 19.57
C ASN A 430 0.08 35.22 18.69
N GLU A 431 0.75 36.37 18.79
CA GLU A 431 1.97 36.66 18.06
C GLU A 431 3.16 35.84 18.61
N ILE A 432 3.86 35.13 17.73
CA ILE A 432 5.08 34.38 18.04
C ILE A 432 6.22 34.92 17.13
N PRO A 433 7.31 35.41 17.71
CA PRO A 433 8.45 35.89 16.93
C PRO A 433 9.19 34.75 16.27
N LEU A 434 9.70 34.96 15.07
CA LEU A 434 10.56 34.06 14.32
C LEU A 434 12.00 34.57 14.28
N ASP A 435 12.95 33.72 14.60
CA ASP A 435 14.38 34.06 14.49
C ASP A 435 14.81 34.26 13.04
N VAL A 436 14.19 33.52 12.12
CA VAL A 436 14.39 33.62 10.67
C VAL A 436 13.01 33.67 10.00
N PRO A 437 12.75 34.67 9.15
CA PRO A 437 11.47 34.77 8.44
C PRO A 437 11.24 33.59 7.50
N ALA A 438 9.98 33.24 7.28
CA ALA A 438 9.61 32.35 6.20
C ALA A 438 9.95 32.95 4.83
N LYS A 439 10.32 32.12 3.88
CA LYS A 439 10.72 32.58 2.53
C LYS A 439 10.34 31.56 1.45
N ILE A 440 10.30 32.02 0.20
CA ILE A 440 10.15 31.11 -0.94
C ILE A 440 11.53 30.64 -1.38
N LYS A 441 11.68 29.34 -1.59
CA LYS A 441 12.82 28.67 -2.20
C LYS A 441 12.32 27.56 -3.11
N ASP A 442 12.76 27.57 -4.38
CA ASP A 442 12.40 26.56 -5.37
C ASP A 442 10.87 26.30 -5.41
N ASP A 443 10.09 27.39 -5.43
CA ASP A 443 8.62 27.43 -5.43
C ASP A 443 7.95 26.80 -4.18
N ARG A 444 8.69 26.69 -3.08
CA ARG A 444 8.14 26.22 -1.79
C ARG A 444 8.33 27.26 -0.70
N THR A 445 7.31 27.39 0.15
CA THR A 445 7.43 28.20 1.37
C THR A 445 8.24 27.44 2.41
N MET A 446 9.41 27.96 2.72
CA MET A 446 10.30 27.39 3.74
C MET A 446 10.06 28.10 5.07
N VAL A 447 9.89 27.34 6.15
CA VAL A 447 9.59 27.86 7.50
C VAL A 447 10.58 27.35 8.54
N PRO A 448 10.85 28.12 9.61
CA PRO A 448 11.71 27.67 10.71
C PRO A 448 11.06 26.48 11.44
N LEU A 449 11.58 25.27 11.22
CA LEU A 449 11.02 24.01 11.70
C LEU A 449 10.64 24.06 13.18
N ARG A 450 11.61 24.44 14.03
CA ARG A 450 11.40 24.40 15.49
C ARG A 450 10.24 25.29 15.93
N ALA A 451 10.21 26.54 15.48
CA ALA A 451 9.20 27.51 15.89
C ALA A 451 7.78 27.03 15.53
N VAL A 452 7.63 26.49 14.32
CA VAL A 452 6.32 26.01 13.87
C VAL A 452 5.90 24.69 14.57
N SER A 453 6.86 23.77 14.81
CA SER A 453 6.55 22.51 15.49
C SER A 453 6.26 22.71 16.97
N GLU A 454 7.01 23.57 17.67
CA GLU A 454 6.77 23.88 19.08
C GLU A 454 5.44 24.62 19.29
N ALA A 455 4.97 25.41 18.33
CA ALA A 455 3.65 26.01 18.39
C ALA A 455 2.51 24.98 18.45
N PHE A 456 2.72 23.84 17.79
CA PHE A 456 1.81 22.69 17.83
C PHE A 456 2.17 21.67 18.92
N GLU A 457 2.84 22.12 19.97
CA GLU A 457 3.20 21.31 21.15
C GLU A 457 4.08 20.08 20.82
N CYS A 458 4.92 20.17 19.77
CA CYS A 458 5.89 19.12 19.46
C CYS A 458 7.24 19.41 20.15
N GLU A 459 7.90 18.36 20.59
CA GLU A 459 9.28 18.41 21.04
C GLU A 459 10.22 18.24 19.85
N VAL A 460 11.29 19.08 19.76
CA VAL A 460 12.22 19.09 18.62
C VAL A 460 13.65 18.90 19.09
N TYR A 461 14.26 17.80 18.67
CA TYR A 461 15.64 17.43 19.01
C TYR A 461 16.55 17.51 17.78
N TRP A 462 17.71 18.16 17.90
CA TRP A 462 18.72 18.25 16.86
C TRP A 462 19.99 17.48 17.22
N TYR A 463 20.45 16.64 16.32
CA TYR A 463 21.70 15.88 16.43
C TYR A 463 22.69 16.35 15.36
N GLU A 464 23.69 17.11 15.77
CA GLU A 464 24.68 17.76 14.88
C GLU A 464 25.50 16.75 14.09
N ASP A 465 25.96 15.67 14.75
CA ASP A 465 26.87 14.69 14.15
C ASP A 465 26.22 13.96 12.95
N THR A 466 24.92 13.72 13.01
CA THR A 466 24.15 13.01 11.99
C THR A 466 23.30 13.93 11.14
N LYS A 467 23.28 15.24 11.41
CA LYS A 467 22.38 16.22 10.80
C LYS A 467 20.92 15.75 10.82
N THR A 468 20.49 15.27 11.98
CA THR A 468 19.18 14.65 12.13
C THR A 468 18.32 15.42 13.11
N ILE A 469 17.08 15.65 12.74
CA ILE A 469 16.04 16.25 13.58
C ILE A 469 15.01 15.18 13.89
N TYR A 470 14.67 15.04 15.17
CA TYR A 470 13.52 14.29 15.61
C TYR A 470 12.46 15.25 16.14
N ILE A 471 11.24 15.06 15.69
CA ILE A 471 10.05 15.80 16.12
C ILE A 471 9.11 14.79 16.74
N TYR A 472 8.81 14.96 18.00
CA TYR A 472 7.84 14.14 18.70
C TYR A 472 6.61 14.97 19.04
N SER A 473 5.49 14.54 18.58
CA SER A 473 4.21 15.10 19.00
C SER A 473 3.96 14.74 20.45
N THR A 474 3.51 15.71 21.25
CA THR A 474 3.01 15.44 22.59
C THR A 474 1.58 14.88 22.55
N ALA A 475 0.88 14.98 21.41
CA ALA A 475 -0.37 14.28 21.18
C ALA A 475 -0.06 12.80 20.96
N GLU A 476 -0.11 12.01 22.03
CA GLU A 476 0.10 10.58 21.97
C GLU A 476 -0.88 9.92 20.99
N ALA A 477 -0.37 9.07 20.09
CA ALA A 477 -1.20 8.08 19.41
C ALA A 477 -1.86 7.24 20.51
N LEU A 478 -3.18 7.06 20.44
CA LEU A 478 -3.88 6.31 21.47
C LEU A 478 -3.43 4.85 21.43
N ALA A 479 -3.13 4.30 22.59
CA ALA A 479 -2.79 2.90 22.70
C ALA A 479 -4.02 2.04 22.36
N VAL A 480 -3.93 1.26 21.30
CA VAL A 480 -4.96 0.31 20.87
C VAL A 480 -4.47 -1.09 21.14
N ARG A 481 -5.30 -1.91 21.77
CA ARG A 481 -5.05 -3.32 21.97
C ARG A 481 -6.16 -4.17 21.36
N ALA A 482 -5.83 -5.38 20.93
CA ALA A 482 -6.81 -6.36 20.52
C ALA A 482 -7.36 -7.13 21.74
N GLU A 483 -8.67 -7.21 21.86
CA GLU A 483 -9.32 -8.17 22.74
C GLU A 483 -10.01 -9.26 21.92
N LYS A 484 -10.20 -10.45 22.53
CA LYS A 484 -10.69 -11.64 21.85
C LYS A 484 -11.88 -12.23 22.59
N ILE A 485 -12.93 -12.57 21.84
CA ILE A 485 -14.02 -13.43 22.26
C ILE A 485 -14.05 -14.64 21.32
N SER A 486 -14.20 -15.83 21.83
CA SER A 486 -14.30 -17.03 21.01
C SER A 486 -15.23 -18.08 21.62
N GLU A 487 -15.93 -18.83 20.78
CA GLU A 487 -16.84 -19.88 21.20
C GLU A 487 -16.86 -21.00 20.17
N ALA A 488 -17.02 -22.25 20.63
CA ALA A 488 -17.25 -23.41 19.78
C ALA A 488 -18.65 -23.97 20.07
N ILE A 489 -19.49 -24.00 19.04
CA ILE A 489 -20.85 -24.57 19.13
C ILE A 489 -20.77 -26.06 18.77
N THR A 490 -21.26 -26.95 19.64
CA THR A 490 -21.12 -28.37 19.48
C THR A 490 -22.48 -29.09 19.37
N ASP A 491 -22.50 -30.26 18.74
CA ASP A 491 -23.63 -31.15 18.77
C ASP A 491 -23.78 -31.90 20.12
N GLU A 492 -24.80 -32.75 20.25
CA GLU A 492 -25.07 -33.53 21.47
C GLU A 492 -23.97 -34.55 21.78
N ASN A 493 -23.09 -34.88 20.83
CA ASN A 493 -21.99 -35.80 20.96
C ASN A 493 -20.67 -35.12 21.26
N GLY A 494 -20.65 -33.78 21.26
CA GLY A 494 -19.47 -32.94 21.48
C GLY A 494 -18.66 -32.68 20.21
N ASN A 495 -19.16 -32.97 19.01
CA ASN A 495 -18.53 -32.61 17.77
C ASN A 495 -18.74 -31.11 17.49
N VAL A 496 -17.72 -30.42 17.09
CA VAL A 496 -17.81 -29.00 16.74
C VAL A 496 -18.61 -28.81 15.46
N LEU A 497 -19.62 -27.94 15.52
CA LEU A 497 -20.47 -27.55 14.40
C LEU A 497 -20.05 -26.19 13.83
N ILE A 498 -19.68 -25.28 14.71
CA ILE A 498 -19.28 -23.93 14.36
C ILE A 498 -18.11 -23.51 15.25
N GLU A 499 -17.09 -22.94 14.68
CA GLU A 499 -16.03 -22.22 15.36
C GLU A 499 -16.21 -20.73 15.10
N VAL A 500 -16.22 -19.94 16.16
CA VAL A 500 -16.33 -18.49 16.02
C VAL A 500 -15.30 -17.82 16.90
N VAL A 501 -14.58 -16.87 16.30
CA VAL A 501 -13.61 -15.99 16.96
C VAL A 501 -13.82 -14.56 16.53
N ALA A 502 -13.78 -13.65 17.48
CA ALA A 502 -13.86 -12.22 17.22
C ALA A 502 -12.73 -11.49 17.95
N TYR A 503 -11.89 -10.83 17.19
CA TYR A 503 -10.92 -9.87 17.69
C TYR A 503 -11.47 -8.47 17.47
N TYR A 504 -11.42 -7.61 18.46
CA TYR A 504 -11.94 -6.26 18.38
C TYR A 504 -10.99 -5.24 19.05
N PRO A 505 -10.93 -3.98 18.55
CA PRO A 505 -10.08 -2.97 19.13
C PRO A 505 -10.61 -2.47 20.46
N VAL A 506 -9.70 -2.23 21.41
CA VAL A 506 -9.97 -1.51 22.64
C VAL A 506 -8.91 -0.42 22.78
N VAL A 507 -9.34 0.81 22.83
CA VAL A 507 -8.49 1.98 23.03
C VAL A 507 -8.36 2.29 24.51
N ASP A 508 -7.15 2.57 24.97
CA ASP A 508 -6.92 3.01 26.34
C ASP A 508 -7.55 4.40 26.57
N ASN A 509 -8.44 4.48 27.53
CA ASN A 509 -9.11 5.71 27.92
C ASN A 509 -8.70 6.20 29.32
N SER A 510 -7.41 6.23 29.60
CA SER A 510 -6.88 6.75 30.85
C SER A 510 -7.19 8.24 31.09
N THR A 511 -7.51 8.97 30.03
CA THR A 511 -7.87 10.39 30.03
C THR A 511 -9.38 10.65 30.14
N ASN A 512 -10.21 9.60 30.19
CA ASN A 512 -11.68 9.67 30.30
C ASN A 512 -12.34 10.47 29.16
N ILE A 513 -11.96 10.21 27.92
CA ILE A 513 -12.59 10.80 26.74
C ILE A 513 -13.87 10.00 26.43
N PRO A 514 -15.06 10.61 26.44
CA PRO A 514 -16.34 9.88 26.30
C PRO A 514 -16.48 9.11 24.98
N VAL A 515 -15.98 9.64 23.88
CA VAL A 515 -15.99 8.97 22.56
C VAL A 515 -15.25 7.65 22.59
N ILE A 516 -14.13 7.57 23.32
CA ILE A 516 -13.35 6.32 23.45
C ILE A 516 -14.17 5.25 24.18
N ASP A 517 -14.95 5.62 25.21
CA ASP A 517 -15.81 4.68 25.92
C ASP A 517 -16.91 4.15 24.99
N THR A 518 -17.52 5.04 24.20
CA THR A 518 -18.53 4.67 23.19
C THR A 518 -17.92 3.74 22.13
N MET A 519 -16.79 4.10 21.58
CA MET A 519 -16.09 3.28 20.58
C MET A 519 -15.72 1.89 21.12
N ASN A 520 -15.19 1.82 22.34
CA ASN A 520 -14.86 0.54 22.98
C ASN A 520 -16.11 -0.32 23.25
N PHE A 521 -17.22 0.32 23.61
CA PHE A 521 -18.51 -0.33 23.78
C PHE A 521 -19.02 -0.89 22.45
N ASP A 522 -19.03 -0.09 21.40
CA ASP A 522 -19.51 -0.47 20.07
C ASP A 522 -18.66 -1.59 19.46
N SER A 523 -17.33 -1.51 19.56
CA SER A 523 -16.43 -2.55 19.08
C SER A 523 -16.68 -3.89 19.77
N LYS A 524 -16.89 -3.88 21.08
CA LYS A 524 -17.21 -5.08 21.85
C LYS A 524 -18.60 -5.60 21.49
N TRP A 525 -19.58 -4.71 21.38
CA TRP A 525 -20.95 -5.09 21.02
C TRP A 525 -21.01 -5.74 19.62
N GLU A 526 -20.28 -5.23 18.65
CA GLU A 526 -20.17 -5.84 17.33
C GLU A 526 -19.54 -7.23 17.40
N ALA A 527 -18.48 -7.41 18.17
CA ALA A 527 -17.88 -8.72 18.38
C ALA A 527 -18.87 -9.71 19.03
N GLU A 528 -19.62 -9.29 20.07
CA GLU A 528 -20.67 -10.10 20.70
C GLU A 528 -21.81 -10.42 19.73
N LYS A 529 -22.23 -9.45 18.91
CA LYS A 529 -23.25 -9.64 17.88
C LYS A 529 -22.80 -10.65 16.82
N PHE A 530 -21.56 -10.61 16.40
CA PHE A 530 -20.99 -11.57 15.44
C PHE A 530 -20.98 -13.00 15.99
N ILE A 531 -20.69 -13.19 17.28
CA ILE A 531 -20.82 -14.48 17.96
C ILE A 531 -22.28 -14.97 17.96
N GLU A 532 -23.24 -14.10 18.25
CA GLU A 532 -24.67 -14.46 18.24
C GLU A 532 -25.17 -14.80 16.82
N GLU A 533 -24.67 -14.13 15.80
CA GLU A 533 -24.94 -14.44 14.39
C GLU A 533 -24.45 -15.85 14.04
N ALA A 534 -23.24 -16.21 14.45
CA ALA A 534 -22.71 -17.57 14.29
C ALA A 534 -23.60 -18.61 14.98
N LYS A 535 -24.03 -18.36 16.22
CA LYS A 535 -24.96 -19.24 16.96
C LYS A 535 -26.29 -19.43 16.22
N GLY A 536 -26.79 -18.38 15.59
CA GLY A 536 -28.00 -18.43 14.78
C GLY A 536 -27.94 -19.46 13.64
N ASN A 537 -26.74 -19.83 13.19
CA ASN A 537 -26.52 -20.80 12.12
C ASN A 537 -26.29 -22.25 12.59
N GLU A 538 -26.41 -22.55 13.90
CA GLU A 538 -26.28 -23.91 14.45
C GLU A 538 -27.19 -24.91 13.73
N GLY A 539 -28.44 -24.52 13.46
CA GLY A 539 -29.40 -25.39 12.77
C GLY A 539 -28.96 -25.75 11.35
N ALA A 540 -28.38 -24.80 10.62
CA ALA A 540 -27.87 -25.04 9.26
C ALA A 540 -26.65 -25.95 9.27
N ALA A 541 -25.70 -25.73 10.18
CA ALA A 541 -24.52 -26.57 10.34
C ALA A 541 -24.89 -28.02 10.71
N ARG A 542 -25.85 -28.20 11.63
CA ARG A 542 -26.35 -29.50 12.03
C ARG A 542 -27.03 -30.23 10.88
N LEU A 543 -27.82 -29.56 10.06
CA LEU A 543 -28.45 -30.15 8.87
C LEU A 543 -27.39 -30.58 7.87
N LEU A 544 -26.42 -29.75 7.58
CA LEU A 544 -25.35 -30.10 6.65
C LEU A 544 -24.51 -31.27 7.14
N GLN A 545 -24.17 -31.32 8.43
CA GLN A 545 -23.47 -32.47 9.04
C GLN A 545 -24.23 -33.78 8.82
N LEU A 546 -25.58 -33.76 8.93
CA LEU A 546 -26.43 -34.95 8.72
C LEU A 546 -26.50 -35.36 7.24
N GLU A 547 -26.37 -34.43 6.31
CA GLU A 547 -26.46 -34.69 4.87
C GLU A 547 -25.15 -35.19 4.28
N MET A 548 -24.01 -34.80 4.88
CA MET A 548 -22.69 -35.17 4.40
C MET A 548 -22.29 -36.58 4.80
N LYS A 549 -21.37 -37.20 4.07
CA LYS A 549 -20.77 -38.47 4.44
C LYS A 549 -20.03 -38.33 5.76
N GLU A 550 -20.00 -39.42 6.54
CA GLU A 550 -19.23 -39.47 7.78
C GLU A 550 -17.78 -39.08 7.58
N GLY A 551 -17.33 -38.07 8.30
CA GLY A 551 -15.97 -37.49 8.19
C GLY A 551 -15.76 -36.48 7.09
N ALA A 552 -16.79 -36.09 6.33
CA ALA A 552 -16.66 -35.06 5.28
C ALA A 552 -17.13 -33.67 5.72
N PHE A 553 -17.79 -33.56 6.87
CA PHE A 553 -18.23 -32.27 7.42
C PHE A 553 -17.06 -31.57 8.08
N LYS A 554 -16.87 -30.30 7.73
CA LYS A 554 -16.00 -29.36 8.44
C LYS A 554 -16.89 -28.39 9.24
N PRO A 555 -16.48 -27.92 10.42
CA PRO A 555 -17.21 -26.86 11.12
C PRO A 555 -17.40 -25.63 10.26
N PHE A 556 -18.48 -24.90 10.47
CA PHE A 556 -18.57 -23.53 9.94
C PHE A 556 -17.57 -22.66 10.68
N VAL A 557 -16.92 -21.78 9.96
CA VAL A 557 -15.92 -20.86 10.52
C VAL A 557 -16.44 -19.44 10.44
N TYR A 558 -16.35 -18.74 11.55
CA TYR A 558 -16.66 -17.32 11.67
C TYR A 558 -15.50 -16.62 12.31
N GLU A 559 -14.88 -15.71 11.59
CA GLU A 559 -13.75 -14.92 12.09
C GLU A 559 -14.02 -13.43 11.90
N LEU A 560 -13.90 -12.66 12.98
CA LEU A 560 -13.89 -11.22 12.97
C LEU A 560 -12.49 -10.76 13.35
N THR A 561 -11.85 -10.03 12.46
CA THR A 561 -10.57 -9.37 12.70
C THR A 561 -10.69 -7.88 12.44
N PHE A 562 -9.71 -7.08 12.84
CA PHE A 562 -9.70 -5.67 12.54
C PHE A 562 -8.30 -5.19 12.17
N GLU A 563 -8.27 -4.12 11.38
CA GLU A 563 -7.07 -3.37 11.04
C GLU A 563 -7.22 -1.93 11.54
N GLN A 564 -6.18 -1.39 12.17
CA GLN A 564 -6.08 0.02 12.48
C GLN A 564 -5.50 0.75 11.28
N ASN A 565 -6.35 1.41 10.50
CA ASN A 565 -5.92 2.10 9.28
C ASN A 565 -5.29 3.47 9.57
N TYR A 566 -5.76 4.14 10.64
CA TYR A 566 -5.28 5.47 11.03
C TYR A 566 -5.40 5.70 12.55
N ASN A 567 -4.41 6.31 13.17
CA ASN A 567 -4.42 6.66 14.60
C ASN A 567 -3.43 7.81 14.83
N ILE A 568 -3.79 8.99 14.34
CA ILE A 568 -2.95 10.19 14.46
C ILE A 568 -3.86 11.39 14.73
N TRP A 569 -3.46 12.27 15.65
CA TRP A 569 -4.09 13.57 15.88
C TRP A 569 -5.55 13.56 16.33
N GLY A 570 -5.90 12.54 17.06
CA GLY A 570 -7.27 12.40 17.49
C GLY A 570 -8.20 11.78 16.45
N TYR A 571 -7.70 11.35 15.30
CA TYR A 571 -8.44 10.56 14.35
C TYR A 571 -8.10 9.09 14.52
N LEU A 572 -9.12 8.26 14.65
CA LEU A 572 -9.01 6.82 14.68
C LEU A 572 -9.84 6.23 13.55
N SER A 573 -9.25 5.41 12.72
CA SER A 573 -9.96 4.68 11.67
C SER A 573 -9.62 3.20 11.75
N PHE A 574 -10.65 2.37 11.79
CA PHE A 574 -10.56 0.92 11.84
C PHE A 574 -11.37 0.30 10.72
N THR A 575 -10.89 -0.82 10.21
CA THR A 575 -11.65 -1.70 9.32
C THR A 575 -11.80 -3.05 9.96
N ASN A 576 -13.03 -3.51 10.14
CA ASN A 576 -13.37 -4.84 10.59
C ASN A 576 -13.53 -5.76 9.38
N TYR A 577 -12.94 -6.95 9.42
CA TYR A 577 -13.06 -7.99 8.41
C TYR A 577 -13.87 -9.15 9.00
N LYS A 578 -15.02 -9.43 8.41
CA LYS A 578 -15.90 -10.55 8.78
C LYS A 578 -15.72 -11.67 7.77
N TYR A 579 -14.98 -12.69 8.12
CA TYR A 579 -14.85 -13.91 7.33
C TYR A 579 -15.87 -14.94 7.79
N VAL A 580 -16.60 -15.53 6.84
CA VAL A 580 -17.61 -16.55 7.10
C VAL A 580 -17.49 -17.68 6.09
N ASP A 581 -17.23 -18.90 6.58
CA ASP A 581 -17.27 -20.13 5.79
C ASP A 581 -18.34 -21.09 6.33
N HIS A 582 -19.33 -21.36 5.50
CA HIS A 582 -20.37 -22.36 5.77
C HIS A 582 -20.07 -23.71 5.13
N ASN A 583 -18.79 -24.12 5.08
CA ASN A 583 -18.33 -25.29 4.36
C ASN A 583 -18.70 -25.20 2.87
N SER A 584 -18.55 -24.00 2.31
CA SER A 584 -18.91 -23.66 0.94
C SER A 584 -17.68 -23.61 0.03
N VAL A 585 -17.91 -23.65 -1.27
CA VAL A 585 -16.82 -23.48 -2.27
C VAL A 585 -16.29 -22.05 -2.28
N HIS A 586 -17.08 -21.11 -1.79
CA HIS A 586 -16.72 -19.68 -1.75
C HIS A 586 -17.08 -19.12 -0.37
N PRO A 587 -16.13 -19.06 0.57
CA PRO A 587 -16.30 -18.29 1.80
C PRO A 587 -16.50 -16.80 1.48
N THR A 588 -17.09 -16.08 2.40
CA THR A 588 -17.34 -14.64 2.21
C THR A 588 -16.50 -13.83 3.19
N THR A 589 -15.87 -12.77 2.69
CA THR A 589 -15.24 -11.74 3.51
C THR A 589 -15.94 -10.42 3.25
N THR A 590 -16.38 -9.75 4.30
CA THR A 590 -16.96 -8.40 4.22
C THR A 590 -16.17 -7.45 5.12
N MET A 591 -16.01 -6.22 4.65
CA MET A 591 -15.33 -5.14 5.35
C MET A 591 -16.37 -4.16 5.91
N GLU A 592 -16.15 -3.67 7.13
CA GLU A 592 -16.90 -2.58 7.74
C GLU A 592 -15.93 -1.62 8.39
N SER A 593 -15.89 -0.37 7.94
CA SER A 593 -14.96 0.62 8.46
C SER A 593 -15.68 1.67 9.30
N ARG A 594 -15.00 2.14 10.33
CA ARG A 594 -15.43 3.23 11.19
C ARG A 594 -14.31 4.21 11.42
N THR A 595 -14.62 5.49 11.33
CA THR A 595 -13.66 6.57 11.55
C THR A 595 -14.19 7.48 12.64
N TYR A 596 -13.35 7.77 13.63
CA TYR A 596 -13.70 8.59 14.79
C TYR A 596 -12.80 9.80 14.90
N TYR A 597 -13.37 10.90 15.36
CA TYR A 597 -12.60 12.06 15.82
C TYR A 597 -12.69 12.18 17.33
N ILE A 598 -11.59 11.99 18.05
CA ILE A 598 -11.57 11.83 19.51
C ILE A 598 -11.88 13.11 20.26
N ASN A 599 -11.47 14.26 19.70
CA ASN A 599 -11.74 15.57 20.30
C ASN A 599 -13.11 16.13 19.87
N GLY A 600 -13.80 15.41 19.02
CA GLY A 600 -15.15 15.74 18.54
C GLY A 600 -16.15 14.74 19.03
N THR A 601 -17.07 14.38 18.23
CA THR A 601 -18.28 13.81 18.68
C THR A 601 -18.39 12.34 18.50
N VAL A 602 -18.18 11.64 17.53
CA VAL A 602 -18.48 10.22 17.42
C VAL A 602 -17.86 9.65 16.16
N GLU A 603 -18.53 8.79 15.52
CA GLU A 603 -18.21 8.26 14.21
C GLU A 603 -18.40 9.34 13.16
N MET A 604 -17.42 9.49 12.29
CA MET A 604 -17.44 10.51 11.24
C MET A 604 -18.14 10.01 9.98
N SER A 605 -18.94 10.87 9.41
CA SER A 605 -19.48 10.69 8.06
C SER A 605 -18.50 11.16 6.99
N LEU A 606 -18.68 10.70 5.75
CA LEU A 606 -17.86 11.13 4.63
C LEU A 606 -17.98 12.64 4.34
N SER A 607 -19.15 13.24 4.58
CA SER A 607 -19.38 14.68 4.41
C SER A 607 -18.66 15.54 5.43
N GLU A 608 -18.23 14.95 6.56
CA GLU A 608 -17.39 15.65 7.54
C GLU A 608 -15.90 15.56 7.17
N VAL A 609 -15.56 14.65 6.26
CA VAL A 609 -14.19 14.47 5.77
C VAL A 609 -13.97 15.24 4.47
N ILE A 610 -14.97 15.25 3.57
CA ILE A 610 -14.88 15.91 2.26
C ILE A 610 -15.75 17.16 2.28
N ASP A 611 -15.14 18.30 1.99
CA ASP A 611 -15.85 19.59 1.88
C ASP A 611 -16.71 19.63 0.62
N GLU A 612 -18.03 19.57 0.77
CA GLU A 612 -18.97 19.66 -0.35
C GLU A 612 -18.92 21.01 -1.06
N ASP A 613 -18.63 22.08 -0.36
CA ASP A 613 -18.53 23.43 -0.93
C ASP A 613 -17.30 23.59 -1.84
N ALA A 614 -16.30 22.75 -1.65
CA ALA A 614 -15.12 22.67 -2.51
C ALA A 614 -15.35 21.87 -3.81
N LEU A 615 -16.46 21.16 -3.91
CA LEU A 615 -16.79 20.35 -5.09
C LEU A 615 -17.61 21.15 -6.10
N ASP A 616 -17.30 21.04 -7.39
CA ASP A 616 -18.13 21.55 -8.49
C ASP A 616 -19.47 20.81 -8.64
N VAL A 617 -19.66 19.73 -7.90
CA VAL A 617 -20.83 18.84 -7.93
C VAL A 617 -21.11 18.32 -6.51
N SER A 618 -22.33 17.86 -6.24
CA SER A 618 -22.64 17.27 -4.93
C SER A 618 -21.72 16.08 -4.60
N LEU A 619 -21.45 15.83 -3.32
CA LEU A 619 -20.62 14.73 -2.84
C LEU A 619 -21.07 13.38 -3.41
N VAL A 620 -22.38 13.11 -3.40
CA VAL A 620 -22.95 11.88 -3.98
C VAL A 620 -22.59 11.74 -5.44
N LYS A 621 -22.66 12.81 -6.23
CA LYS A 621 -22.28 12.77 -7.66
C LYS A 621 -20.79 12.62 -7.84
N TYR A 622 -19.99 13.26 -7.00
CA TYR A 622 -18.53 13.12 -6.99
C TYR A 622 -18.12 11.66 -6.76
N VAL A 623 -18.61 11.06 -5.67
CA VAL A 623 -18.33 9.66 -5.32
C VAL A 623 -18.85 8.69 -6.40
N THR A 624 -20.05 8.93 -6.93
CA THR A 624 -20.64 8.13 -8.03
C THR A 624 -19.75 8.13 -9.27
N ASN A 625 -19.17 9.29 -9.62
CA ASN A 625 -18.26 9.40 -10.76
C ASN A 625 -16.99 8.56 -10.53
N LEU A 626 -16.39 8.65 -9.35
CA LEU A 626 -15.18 7.90 -9.01
C LEU A 626 -15.39 6.38 -9.11
N PHE A 627 -16.47 5.87 -8.54
CA PHE A 627 -16.79 4.44 -8.64
C PHE A 627 -17.13 4.00 -10.07
N ALA A 628 -17.85 4.82 -10.84
CA ALA A 628 -18.16 4.50 -12.23
C ALA A 628 -16.89 4.41 -13.09
N ASP A 629 -15.92 5.28 -12.86
CA ASP A 629 -14.66 5.27 -13.58
C ASP A 629 -13.79 4.08 -13.14
N LYS A 630 -13.75 3.78 -11.83
CA LYS A 630 -13.03 2.61 -11.30
C LYS A 630 -13.58 1.29 -11.84
N LEU A 631 -14.90 1.14 -11.91
CA LEU A 631 -15.53 -0.07 -12.45
C LEU A 631 -15.22 -0.26 -13.94
N LYS A 632 -15.18 0.81 -14.72
CA LYS A 632 -14.79 0.74 -16.15
C LYS A 632 -13.32 0.33 -16.32
N GLU A 633 -12.47 0.71 -15.38
CA GLU A 633 -11.08 0.28 -15.33
C GLU A 633 -10.95 -1.21 -14.97
N MET A 634 -11.68 -1.68 -13.95
CA MET A 634 -11.65 -3.06 -13.49
C MET A 634 -12.31 -4.05 -14.45
N ASP A 635 -13.34 -3.62 -15.18
CA ASP A 635 -14.06 -4.44 -16.17
C ASP A 635 -14.28 -3.65 -17.48
N PRO A 636 -13.26 -3.54 -18.32
CA PRO A 636 -13.35 -2.82 -19.60
C PRO A 636 -14.40 -3.41 -20.56
N GLU A 637 -14.68 -4.71 -20.50
CA GLU A 637 -15.68 -5.37 -21.33
C GLU A 637 -17.11 -5.00 -20.90
N GLY A 638 -17.33 -4.81 -19.61
CA GLY A 638 -18.59 -4.35 -19.02
C GLY A 638 -18.74 -2.82 -18.95
N ALA A 639 -17.77 -2.05 -19.42
CA ALA A 639 -17.68 -0.60 -19.22
C ALA A 639 -18.94 0.20 -19.61
N GLU A 640 -19.68 -0.26 -20.64
CA GLU A 640 -20.95 0.38 -21.07
C GLU A 640 -22.06 0.26 -20.02
N THR A 641 -21.98 -0.74 -19.13
CA THR A 641 -22.94 -0.96 -18.05
C THR A 641 -22.73 0.02 -16.90
N TYR A 642 -21.48 0.37 -16.59
CA TYR A 642 -21.11 1.16 -15.42
C TYR A 642 -21.29 2.66 -15.66
N THR A 643 -22.52 3.07 -15.85
CA THR A 643 -22.89 4.49 -15.93
C THR A 643 -23.04 5.08 -14.52
N ASN A 644 -22.98 6.41 -14.43
CA ASN A 644 -23.23 7.09 -13.14
C ASN A 644 -24.63 6.79 -12.60
N GLU A 645 -25.61 6.53 -13.48
CA GLU A 645 -26.96 6.13 -13.08
C GLU A 645 -26.97 4.72 -12.49
N TYR A 646 -26.27 3.77 -13.11
CA TYR A 646 -26.09 2.41 -12.59
C TYR A 646 -25.45 2.43 -11.21
N VAL A 647 -24.33 3.17 -11.04
CA VAL A 647 -23.64 3.28 -9.77
C VAL A 647 -24.57 3.86 -8.70
N ARG A 648 -25.26 4.96 -9.00
CA ARG A 648 -26.20 5.59 -8.08
C ARG A 648 -27.35 4.69 -7.65
N GLU A 649 -27.84 3.81 -8.54
CA GLU A 649 -28.95 2.89 -8.25
C GLU A 649 -28.52 1.63 -7.48
N ASN A 650 -27.27 1.21 -7.67
CA ASN A 650 -26.74 -0.01 -7.06
C ASN A 650 -25.77 0.27 -5.88
N TYR A 651 -25.42 1.53 -5.71
CA TYR A 651 -24.52 1.98 -4.67
C TYR A 651 -25.32 2.19 -3.37
N GLY A 652 -25.09 1.31 -2.41
CA GLY A 652 -25.59 1.48 -1.04
C GLY A 652 -24.80 2.57 -0.31
N ASN A 653 -24.62 2.45 0.98
CA ASN A 653 -23.78 3.36 1.73
C ASN A 653 -22.31 3.06 1.45
N SER A 654 -21.56 4.03 0.91
CA SER A 654 -20.10 3.91 0.84
C SER A 654 -19.53 3.85 2.23
N GLN A 655 -18.74 2.82 2.44
CA GLN A 655 -17.88 2.76 3.59
C GLN A 655 -16.56 3.48 3.25
N PHE A 656 -15.92 4.06 4.22
CA PHE A 656 -14.62 4.68 4.03
C PHE A 656 -13.73 4.46 5.26
N TYR A 657 -12.44 4.55 5.04
CA TYR A 657 -11.45 4.65 6.11
C TYR A 657 -10.35 5.63 5.73
N LEU A 658 -9.70 6.16 6.75
CA LEU A 658 -8.55 7.04 6.57
C LEU A 658 -7.28 6.19 6.46
N THR A 659 -6.38 6.59 5.58
CA THR A 659 -5.00 6.13 5.56
C THR A 659 -4.08 7.30 5.86
N LYS A 660 -2.79 7.07 5.88
CA LYS A 660 -1.80 8.13 6.08
C LYS A 660 -1.83 9.20 4.98
N ASN A 661 -2.23 8.82 3.75
CA ASN A 661 -2.11 9.67 2.57
C ASN A 661 -3.43 9.95 1.86
N SER A 662 -4.52 9.29 2.24
CA SER A 662 -5.76 9.30 1.48
C SER A 662 -6.97 8.92 2.30
N VAL A 663 -8.15 9.22 1.76
CA VAL A 663 -9.41 8.59 2.14
C VAL A 663 -9.68 7.47 1.16
N VAL A 664 -9.92 6.27 1.65
CA VAL A 664 -10.30 5.12 0.82
C VAL A 664 -11.79 4.89 0.96
N LEU A 665 -12.51 5.00 -0.15
CA LEU A 665 -13.92 4.62 -0.27
C LEU A 665 -13.99 3.21 -0.82
N TYR A 666 -14.91 2.39 -0.34
CA TYR A 666 -15.06 1.04 -0.90
C TYR A 666 -16.50 0.51 -0.84
N CYS A 667 -16.76 -0.48 -1.70
CA CYS A 667 -17.94 -1.34 -1.66
C CYS A 667 -17.48 -2.79 -1.61
N ASN A 668 -18.10 -3.59 -0.77
CA ASN A 668 -17.77 -5.02 -0.66
C ASN A 668 -18.06 -5.78 -1.95
N ALA A 669 -17.41 -6.93 -2.10
CA ALA A 669 -17.61 -7.81 -3.25
C ALA A 669 -19.10 -8.18 -3.44
N GLY A 670 -19.62 -7.95 -4.62
CA GLY A 670 -21.01 -8.21 -4.97
C GLY A 670 -22.02 -7.12 -4.61
N GLU A 671 -21.60 -6.02 -3.95
CA GLU A 671 -22.49 -4.89 -3.65
C GLU A 671 -22.68 -3.98 -4.87
N LEU A 672 -21.59 -3.56 -5.49
CA LEU A 672 -21.62 -2.62 -6.60
C LEU A 672 -21.33 -3.29 -7.97
N ALA A 673 -20.62 -4.40 -7.96
CA ALA A 673 -20.19 -5.14 -9.14
C ALA A 673 -20.35 -6.65 -8.93
N PRO A 674 -20.26 -7.50 -9.97
CA PRO A 674 -20.23 -8.94 -9.81
C PRO A 674 -19.17 -9.38 -8.79
N TYR A 675 -19.49 -10.38 -7.97
CA TYR A 675 -18.62 -10.86 -6.90
C TYR A 675 -17.19 -11.18 -7.35
N ALA A 676 -17.02 -11.66 -8.57
CA ALA A 676 -15.73 -11.99 -9.16
C ALA A 676 -14.77 -10.78 -9.33
N LEU A 677 -15.29 -9.56 -9.29
CA LEU A 677 -14.46 -8.34 -9.33
C LEU A 677 -13.92 -7.94 -7.94
N GLY A 678 -14.33 -8.67 -6.90
CA GLY A 678 -13.87 -8.39 -5.54
C GLY A 678 -14.41 -7.09 -4.95
N VAL A 679 -13.67 -6.53 -4.00
CA VAL A 679 -13.94 -5.23 -3.39
C VAL A 679 -13.62 -4.14 -4.39
N VAL A 680 -14.56 -3.23 -4.61
CA VAL A 680 -14.34 -2.06 -5.46
C VAL A 680 -13.95 -0.90 -4.56
N SER A 681 -12.73 -0.40 -4.68
CA SER A 681 -12.23 0.71 -3.86
C SER A 681 -11.71 1.86 -4.71
N VAL A 682 -11.85 3.06 -4.16
CA VAL A 682 -11.34 4.31 -4.73
C VAL A 682 -10.55 5.04 -3.67
N GLU A 683 -9.34 5.38 -4.00
CA GLU A 683 -8.46 6.15 -3.13
C GLU A 683 -8.49 7.63 -3.54
N ILE A 684 -8.79 8.51 -2.60
CA ILE A 684 -8.79 9.96 -2.79
C ILE A 684 -7.62 10.53 -2.00
N PRO A 685 -6.50 10.88 -2.67
CA PRO A 685 -5.36 11.50 -1.99
C PRO A 685 -5.78 12.78 -1.26
N TYR A 686 -5.20 13.05 -0.10
CA TYR A 686 -5.49 14.28 0.64
C TYR A 686 -5.14 15.51 -0.20
N ASP A 687 -6.16 16.22 -0.63
CA ASP A 687 -6.06 17.53 -1.26
C ASP A 687 -6.64 18.57 -0.31
N PRO A 688 -5.85 19.53 0.18
CA PRO A 688 -6.34 20.58 1.06
C PRO A 688 -7.52 21.41 0.51
N ALA A 689 -7.71 21.37 -0.82
CA ALA A 689 -8.83 22.01 -1.46
C ALA A 689 -10.14 21.20 -1.40
N LEU A 690 -10.05 19.88 -1.15
CA LEU A 690 -11.19 18.96 -1.17
C LEU A 690 -11.59 18.50 0.24
N PHE A 691 -10.67 18.55 1.20
CA PHE A 691 -10.93 18.04 2.53
C PHE A 691 -11.21 19.19 3.49
N SER A 692 -12.39 19.20 4.07
CA SER A 692 -12.69 20.03 5.22
C SER A 692 -11.97 19.46 6.45
N VAL A 693 -10.64 19.53 6.44
CA VAL A 693 -9.84 19.30 7.65
C VAL A 693 -10.02 20.48 8.63
N ASP A 694 -10.89 21.39 8.29
CA ASP A 694 -11.50 22.34 9.19
C ASP A 694 -12.67 21.66 9.92
N MET A 695 -12.35 20.60 10.64
CA MET A 695 -13.21 20.16 11.72
C MET A 695 -13.08 21.15 12.86
N ARG A 696 -13.39 22.40 12.54
CA ARG A 696 -13.70 23.39 13.55
C ARG A 696 -14.98 22.89 14.18
N TYR A 697 -14.99 22.81 15.48
CA TYR A 697 -16.20 23.08 16.22
C TYR A 697 -16.68 24.43 15.72
N ASN A 698 -17.60 24.40 14.77
CA ASN A 698 -18.37 25.59 14.48
C ASN A 698 -19.22 25.82 15.72
N TYR A 699 -18.71 26.69 16.58
CA TYR A 699 -19.54 27.21 17.67
C TYR A 699 -20.55 28.13 17.03
N GLU A 700 -21.74 27.60 16.87
CA GLU A 700 -22.87 28.31 16.27
C GLU A 700 -23.69 29.01 17.34
N ASP A 701 -24.24 30.17 16.99
CA ASP A 701 -25.22 30.85 17.84
C ASP A 701 -26.54 30.06 17.90
N GLU A 702 -26.81 29.26 16.86
CA GLU A 702 -27.98 28.38 16.72
C GLU A 702 -27.56 27.08 16.03
N LEU A 703 -28.02 25.95 16.56
CA LEU A 703 -27.99 24.67 15.84
C LEU A 703 -29.35 24.40 15.22
N VAL A 704 -29.36 23.99 13.96
CA VAL A 704 -30.59 23.70 13.21
C VAL A 704 -30.56 22.23 12.80
N PHE A 705 -31.55 21.48 13.30
CA PHE A 705 -31.76 20.08 12.96
C PHE A 705 -32.94 19.99 12.00
N GLU A 706 -32.78 19.28 10.89
CA GLU A 706 -33.82 19.10 9.86
C GLU A 706 -34.01 17.62 9.57
N TYR A 707 -35.18 17.09 9.85
CA TYR A 707 -35.53 15.70 9.63
C TYR A 707 -36.78 15.56 8.78
N GLU A 708 -36.63 14.87 7.65
CA GLU A 708 -37.76 14.53 6.81
C GLU A 708 -38.64 13.47 7.46
N TYR A 709 -39.93 13.49 7.18
CA TYR A 709 -40.88 12.48 7.66
C TYR A 709 -41.80 11.95 6.57
N ASP A 710 -42.15 10.67 6.68
CA ASP A 710 -43.03 9.96 5.76
C ASP A 710 -44.51 10.20 6.07
N LYS A 711 -45.37 9.89 5.11
CA LYS A 711 -46.83 10.01 5.26
C LYS A 711 -47.32 9.15 6.43
N GLY A 712 -47.93 9.79 7.43
CA GLY A 712 -48.45 9.13 8.62
C GLY A 712 -47.47 9.06 9.79
N TYR A 713 -46.31 9.68 9.64
CA TYR A 713 -45.30 9.83 10.69
C TYR A 713 -45.03 11.29 10.98
N GLU A 714 -44.37 11.58 12.09
CA GLU A 714 -43.91 12.90 12.51
C GLU A 714 -42.67 12.76 13.43
N TRP A 715 -41.84 13.81 13.47
CA TRP A 715 -40.78 13.91 14.46
C TRP A 715 -41.25 14.64 15.70
N GLN A 716 -40.99 14.08 16.90
CA GLN A 716 -41.31 14.68 18.20
C GLN A 716 -40.03 14.87 19.01
N VAL A 717 -39.91 16.03 19.64
CA VAL A 717 -38.94 16.26 20.72
C VAL A 717 -39.39 15.48 21.95
N VAL A 718 -38.59 14.47 22.33
CA VAL A 718 -38.91 13.59 23.47
C VAL A 718 -38.36 14.15 24.77
N ALA A 719 -37.11 14.62 24.73
CA ALA A 719 -36.44 15.21 25.87
C ALA A 719 -35.35 16.19 25.44
N TYR A 720 -35.06 17.18 26.25
CA TYR A 720 -33.91 18.06 26.10
C TYR A 720 -33.50 18.68 27.44
N SER A 721 -32.28 19.22 27.49
CA SER A 721 -31.77 19.92 28.68
C SER A 721 -32.37 21.33 28.81
N GLU A 722 -33.59 21.42 29.35
CA GLU A 722 -34.35 22.66 29.46
C GLU A 722 -33.65 23.80 30.27
N ASP A 723 -32.72 23.43 31.14
CA ASP A 723 -31.92 24.38 31.90
C ASP A 723 -30.75 24.98 31.13
N LYS A 724 -30.46 24.43 29.92
CA LYS A 724 -29.30 24.79 29.10
C LYS A 724 -29.64 25.15 27.64
N LEU A 725 -30.76 24.68 27.14
CA LEU A 725 -31.19 24.85 25.75
C LEU A 725 -32.55 25.55 25.67
N GLU A 726 -32.71 26.45 24.71
CA GLU A 726 -33.97 26.97 24.24
C GLU A 726 -34.26 26.41 22.86
N LEU A 727 -35.45 25.84 22.62
CA LEU A 727 -35.85 25.22 21.36
C LEU A 727 -37.01 25.99 20.72
N SER A 728 -36.96 26.05 19.39
CA SER A 728 -38.10 26.39 18.54
C SER A 728 -38.30 25.34 17.46
N GLU A 729 -39.57 25.02 17.17
CA GLU A 729 -39.95 23.94 16.27
C GLU A 729 -40.76 24.47 15.09
N GLU A 730 -40.46 24.06 13.88
CA GLU A 730 -41.21 24.34 12.67
C GLU A 730 -41.48 23.02 11.91
N THR A 731 -42.71 22.91 11.40
CA THR A 731 -43.05 21.78 10.51
C THR A 731 -43.36 22.32 9.12
N ILE A 732 -42.66 21.87 8.12
CA ILE A 732 -42.76 22.26 6.74
C ILE A 732 -43.38 21.10 5.97
N GLU A 733 -44.56 21.30 5.38
CA GLU A 733 -45.22 20.31 4.52
C GLU A 733 -44.82 20.58 3.06
N TYR A 734 -44.41 19.55 2.35
CA TYR A 734 -44.06 19.65 0.92
C TYR A 734 -45.33 19.79 0.08
N ALA A 735 -45.28 20.60 -0.95
CA ALA A 735 -46.39 20.76 -1.88
C ALA A 735 -46.67 19.43 -2.62
N PRO A 736 -47.91 19.03 -2.85
CA PRO A 736 -48.23 17.74 -3.48
C PRO A 736 -47.59 17.54 -4.86
N GLU A 737 -47.34 18.60 -5.57
CA GLU A 737 -46.65 18.61 -6.87
C GLU A 737 -45.12 18.37 -6.79
N GLU A 738 -44.54 18.47 -5.60
CA GLU A 738 -43.14 18.27 -5.31
C GLU A 738 -42.84 16.82 -4.85
N ILE A 739 -43.90 16.03 -4.61
CA ILE A 739 -43.77 14.64 -4.13
C ILE A 739 -43.92 13.66 -5.33
N PRO A 740 -42.83 13.10 -5.83
CA PRO A 740 -42.85 12.29 -7.05
C PRO A 740 -43.53 10.91 -6.91
N SER A 741 -43.69 10.37 -5.73
CA SER A 741 -44.34 9.08 -5.47
C SER A 741 -44.82 8.93 -4.00
N GLU A 742 -45.63 7.88 -3.70
CA GLU A 742 -46.09 7.57 -2.34
C GLU A 742 -44.96 7.10 -1.40
N LEU A 743 -43.74 6.95 -1.90
CA LEU A 743 -42.56 6.48 -1.16
C LEU A 743 -41.63 7.62 -0.71
N TYR A 744 -41.93 8.87 -1.03
CA TYR A 744 -41.10 10.01 -0.67
C TYR A 744 -41.57 10.72 0.60
N PRO A 745 -40.65 11.38 1.36
CA PRO A 745 -41.03 12.21 2.49
C PRO A 745 -42.10 13.24 2.10
N VAL A 746 -43.00 13.50 3.01
CA VAL A 746 -44.13 14.45 2.81
C VAL A 746 -43.90 15.79 3.48
N GLY A 747 -42.79 15.91 4.21
CA GLY A 747 -42.45 17.16 4.89
C GLY A 747 -41.17 17.06 5.69
N LEU A 748 -40.80 18.18 6.29
CA LEU A 748 -39.59 18.38 7.07
C LEU A 748 -39.94 18.95 8.43
N LYS A 749 -39.35 18.39 9.49
CA LYS A 749 -39.35 18.94 10.83
C LYS A 749 -38.05 19.70 11.05
N ARG A 750 -38.11 20.99 11.28
CA ARG A 750 -36.95 21.82 11.64
C ARG A 750 -37.00 22.13 13.13
N ILE A 751 -35.91 21.91 13.83
CA ILE A 751 -35.74 22.22 15.25
C ILE A 751 -34.52 23.12 15.36
N THR A 752 -34.74 24.36 15.81
CA THR A 752 -33.67 25.32 16.06
C THR A 752 -33.40 25.37 17.55
N VAL A 753 -32.14 25.21 17.93
CA VAL A 753 -31.67 25.14 19.31
C VAL A 753 -30.73 26.30 19.58
N ARG A 754 -30.87 26.94 20.74
CA ARG A 754 -29.97 27.97 21.25
C ARG A 754 -29.43 27.60 22.61
N GLY A 755 -28.16 27.86 22.85
CA GLY A 755 -27.51 27.69 24.14
C GLY A 755 -27.89 28.86 25.08
N ILE A 756 -28.28 28.53 26.32
CA ILE A 756 -28.60 29.53 27.36
C ILE A 756 -27.71 29.42 28.58
N LYS A 757 -26.92 28.36 28.68
CA LYS A 757 -26.01 28.14 29.81
C LYS A 757 -24.92 27.16 29.45
N LYS A 758 -23.66 27.51 29.74
CA LYS A 758 -22.46 26.68 29.54
C LYS A 758 -22.59 25.26 30.09
N GLY A 759 -22.11 24.32 29.36
CA GLY A 759 -21.92 22.89 29.71
C GLY A 759 -22.57 21.94 28.74
N ASN A 760 -22.47 20.66 29.03
CA ASN A 760 -23.07 19.62 28.18
C ASN A 760 -24.60 19.64 28.32
N ALA A 761 -25.27 19.53 27.20
CA ALA A 761 -26.71 19.43 27.06
C ALA A 761 -27.09 18.29 26.13
N GLY A 762 -28.31 17.80 26.21
CA GLY A 762 -28.81 16.71 25.37
C GLY A 762 -30.12 17.10 24.69
N LEU A 763 -30.34 16.57 23.49
CA LEU A 763 -31.59 16.62 22.73
C LEU A 763 -31.94 15.23 22.24
N VAL A 764 -33.16 14.77 22.47
CA VAL A 764 -33.66 13.47 22.01
C VAL A 764 -34.89 13.66 21.15
N LEU A 765 -34.85 13.13 19.96
CA LEU A 765 -35.91 13.15 18.97
C LEU A 765 -36.40 11.74 18.67
N ALA A 766 -37.67 11.58 18.36
CA ALA A 766 -38.22 10.29 17.92
C ALA A 766 -39.10 10.47 16.69
N HIS A 767 -38.92 9.60 15.72
CA HIS A 767 -39.77 9.43 14.55
C HIS A 767 -40.92 8.52 14.91
N VAL A 768 -42.09 9.06 15.11
CA VAL A 768 -43.27 8.36 15.62
C VAL A 768 -44.40 8.37 14.60
N LYS A 769 -45.38 7.46 14.75
CA LYS A 769 -46.62 7.57 14.01
C LYS A 769 -47.41 8.78 14.46
N LYS A 770 -47.95 9.54 13.51
CA LYS A 770 -48.66 10.80 13.75
C LYS A 770 -49.80 10.60 14.72
N GLY A 771 -49.69 11.30 15.87
CA GLY A 771 -50.67 11.26 16.94
C GLY A 771 -50.52 10.09 17.92
N GLU A 772 -49.44 9.31 17.83
CA GLU A 772 -49.01 8.30 18.76
C GLU A 772 -47.80 8.80 19.57
N GLY A 773 -47.47 8.18 20.67
CA GLY A 773 -46.32 8.54 21.50
C GLY A 773 -45.06 7.79 21.14
N VAL A 774 -43.99 7.97 21.95
CA VAL A 774 -42.64 7.42 21.75
C VAL A 774 -42.67 5.87 21.65
N GLU A 775 -43.69 5.23 22.23
CA GLU A 775 -43.89 3.77 22.11
C GLU A 775 -44.11 3.28 20.66
N SER A 776 -44.47 4.22 19.77
CA SER A 776 -44.62 3.95 18.32
C SER A 776 -43.39 4.33 17.51
N ALA A 777 -42.30 4.74 18.17
CA ALA A 777 -41.09 5.24 17.51
C ALA A 777 -40.48 4.17 16.58
N THR A 778 -40.19 4.60 15.38
CA THR A 778 -39.44 3.82 14.38
C THR A 778 -37.94 4.14 14.39
N GLN A 779 -37.61 5.36 14.82
CA GLN A 779 -36.24 5.86 14.95
C GLN A 779 -36.16 6.81 16.18
N ILE A 780 -35.02 6.85 16.83
CA ILE A 780 -34.68 7.78 17.91
C ILE A 780 -33.30 8.35 17.59
N TYR A 781 -33.22 9.68 17.64
CA TYR A 781 -31.95 10.41 17.53
C TYR A 781 -31.60 11.02 18.87
N ILE A 782 -30.34 10.90 19.25
CA ILE A 782 -29.78 11.48 20.45
C ILE A 782 -28.65 12.41 20.06
N SER A 783 -28.80 13.71 20.38
CA SER A 783 -27.76 14.70 20.12
C SER A 783 -27.19 15.20 21.44
N GLY A 784 -25.86 15.11 21.61
CA GLY A 784 -25.14 15.79 22.69
C GLY A 784 -24.64 17.14 22.20
N ILE A 785 -24.86 18.19 22.96
CA ILE A 785 -24.52 19.57 22.62
C ILE A 785 -23.62 20.13 23.72
N TYR A 786 -22.48 20.70 23.36
CA TYR A 786 -21.68 21.47 24.29
C TYR A 786 -21.92 22.97 24.07
N ILE A 787 -22.07 23.72 25.17
CA ILE A 787 -22.30 25.17 25.15
C ILE A 787 -21.11 25.83 25.85
N ASP A 788 -20.48 26.79 25.19
CA ASP A 788 -19.35 27.53 25.73
C ASP A 788 -19.73 28.71 26.65
N GLU A 789 -18.74 29.53 27.02
CA GLU A 789 -18.96 30.70 27.90
C GLU A 789 -19.74 31.84 27.25
N ASP A 790 -19.74 31.90 25.91
CA ASP A 790 -20.46 32.90 25.11
C ASP A 790 -21.84 32.40 24.64
N ASN A 791 -22.30 31.25 25.18
CA ASN A 791 -23.51 30.51 24.79
C ASN A 791 -23.53 30.01 23.36
N LYS A 792 -22.36 29.90 22.72
CA LYS A 792 -22.21 29.25 21.43
C LYS A 792 -22.19 27.76 21.62
N MET A 793 -22.78 27.06 20.67
CA MET A 793 -22.97 25.62 20.74
C MET A 793 -22.13 24.88 19.71
N THR A 794 -21.72 23.71 20.08
CA THR A 794 -21.21 22.71 19.14
C THR A 794 -21.88 21.38 19.41
N LEU A 795 -22.12 20.64 18.34
CA LEU A 795 -22.66 19.28 18.43
C LEU A 795 -21.55 18.36 18.94
N VAL A 796 -21.81 17.63 20.01
CA VAL A 796 -20.85 16.73 20.67
C VAL A 796 -21.20 15.27 20.43
N ILE A 797 -22.44 14.94 20.19
CA ILE A 797 -22.96 13.60 19.86
C ILE A 797 -24.13 13.78 18.91
N GLU A 798 -24.06 13.12 17.76
CA GLU A 798 -25.21 12.86 16.90
C GLU A 798 -25.27 11.35 16.72
N ASP A 799 -26.15 10.68 17.46
CA ASP A 799 -26.31 9.23 17.37
C ASP A 799 -27.52 8.91 16.49
N ASP A 800 -27.27 8.39 15.32
CA ASP A 800 -28.27 7.83 14.38
C ASP A 800 -28.84 6.51 14.89
N GLY A 801 -28.76 6.26 16.20
CA GLY A 801 -29.12 5.00 16.83
C GLY A 801 -30.51 4.52 16.46
N MET A 802 -30.59 3.62 15.53
CA MET A 802 -31.81 2.86 15.21
C MET A 802 -32.10 1.87 16.34
N PHE A 803 -32.59 2.38 17.46
CA PHE A 803 -33.16 1.50 18.50
C PHE A 803 -34.54 1.05 18.05
N LEU A 804 -34.60 -0.13 17.45
CA LEU A 804 -35.85 -0.88 17.34
C LEU A 804 -36.28 -1.27 18.74
N LEU A 805 -37.09 -0.43 19.39
CA LEU A 805 -37.85 -0.87 20.56
C LEU A 805 -38.86 -1.93 20.11
N LYS A 806 -38.62 -3.18 20.42
CA LYS A 806 -39.61 -4.25 20.38
C LYS A 806 -40.34 -4.32 21.69
#